data_e7947b5663193d6a0b6f1b341b2c1982
#
_entry.id   e7947b5663193d6a0b6f1b341b2c1982
#
_cell.length_a   1.000
_cell.length_b   1.000
_cell.length_c   1.000
_cell.angle_alpha   90.00
_cell.angle_beta   90.00
_cell.angle_gamma   90.00
#
_symmetry.space_group_name_H-M   'P 1'
#
loop_
_entity.id
_entity.type
_entity.pdbx_description
1 polymer ?
#
loop_
_entity_poly.entity_id
_entity_poly.type
_entity_poly.pdbx_seq_one_letter_code
_entity_poly.pdbx_strand_id
1 'polypeptide(L)'
;MKSQHPNFQNCIFFKRLFAALLIALSSLSFGQSKKLWMLTAENAYKAKDWATAAVYYAKVLDDTTVLETFVLPYEMQMVNLKLKSLVKVPELQLRRHRKDTTGVGKDSAQTISNAPADTSRKQKAAPKFNKITSIDYVYWKLAHSYRLNADYKNAAKTYKTCVERNAVPDARYFYGLSLMALKKYNEALVEFDEYVTHSPENDSLMRVAEKKESSCYFALDTMSNVKREVIVRMFDTLIFNKGTASFAPQYYLSPNKIIFTSARRNGVVNDPEKQDSKYLCDLYYTEYLDSIWQRPINFGRPINTVLHEGAGMVTPFETMVFTRWSDANRDEVFIYIARMNDGKFYEAFKLGPEVNVPGKKSKDPYVNFNGTRLFFSSNRPGGFGGFDIWCCIIDDDGNIGAPRNLGKQINTGGDEVSPFYHNVSNTLYFSSNGLPGMGGLDVFKASFNVDDSVYTFPKNMGGPVNSSKDDAYFIMERTQQRGFFASDREPCEGGHCYDIYEFQNAPIFFDLSGYVYDAITNDPIPGALVTISDVHGEDEQLYIVTDEKGFYSTPLKADREFFLKAQKTKYFADKGSRATKGLTETAHLEWDAFLSKVPDGEVEIEGIEYDFDKATLRPKSKENLDKIVDLLNLNDNLSVAINAHTDARGNDAYNERLSQARAQSCVDYLISKGIKKDRLIAKGWGEKQPIIAESAINKMVPKSPEFEAAHQKNRRTAFKVVGESALKIINKTK
;
A
#
# COMPACT_ATOMS: atom_id res chain seq x y z
N MET A 1 78.91 49.97 -50.01
CA MET A 1 77.48 49.92 -50.33
C MET A 1 76.72 49.98 -49.03
N LYS A 2 75.94 51.07 -48.81
CA LYS A 2 75.35 51.44 -47.54
C LYS A 2 74.03 50.69 -47.30
N SER A 3 73.90 50.00 -46.17
CA SER A 3 72.65 49.42 -45.67
C SER A 3 71.91 50.47 -44.83
N GLN A 4 70.68 50.86 -45.20
CA GLN A 4 69.82 51.72 -44.40
C GLN A 4 69.10 50.84 -43.40
N HIS A 5 69.14 51.18 -42.11
CA HIS A 5 68.34 50.63 -41.02
C HIS A 5 66.98 51.40 -41.01
N PRO A 6 65.81 50.74 -40.91
CA PRO A 6 64.57 51.41 -40.70
C PRO A 6 64.34 51.76 -39.21
N ASN A 7 63.73 52.92 -39.00
CA ASN A 7 63.44 53.62 -37.79
C ASN A 7 62.72 52.84 -36.67
N PHE A 8 63.30 52.64 -35.54
CA PHE A 8 62.74 51.93 -34.37
C PHE A 8 61.60 52.67 -33.65
N GLN A 9 61.34 53.91 -33.95
CA GLN A 9 60.27 54.69 -33.28
C GLN A 9 58.81 54.34 -33.83
N ASN A 10 58.67 53.88 -35.02
CA ASN A 10 57.34 53.49 -35.57
C ASN A 10 56.83 52.16 -35.01
N CYS A 11 57.67 51.33 -34.48
CA CYS A 11 57.29 50.00 -33.97
C CYS A 11 56.61 50.10 -32.54
N ILE A 12 56.94 51.12 -31.78
CA ILE A 12 56.35 51.34 -30.43
C ILE A 12 54.96 51.94 -30.55
N PHE A 13 54.75 52.83 -31.52
CA PHE A 13 53.43 53.45 -31.78
C PHE A 13 52.42 52.42 -32.30
N PHE A 14 52.83 51.54 -33.18
CA PHE A 14 52.00 50.43 -33.68
C PHE A 14 51.69 49.42 -32.60
N LYS A 15 52.62 49.07 -31.73
CA LYS A 15 52.37 48.16 -30.61
C LYS A 15 51.44 48.75 -29.58
N ARG A 16 51.50 50.05 -29.29
CA ARG A 16 50.56 50.77 -28.38
C ARG A 16 49.17 50.90 -28.99
N LEU A 17 49.08 51.17 -30.32
CA LEU A 17 47.81 51.24 -31.04
C LEU A 17 47.13 49.84 -31.10
N PHE A 18 47.93 48.79 -31.33
CA PHE A 18 47.44 47.41 -31.37
C PHE A 18 47.03 46.89 -29.98
N ALA A 19 47.75 47.27 -28.93
CA ALA A 19 47.39 46.97 -27.55
C ALA A 19 46.11 47.76 -27.12
N ALA A 20 45.96 49.04 -27.51
CA ALA A 20 44.77 49.81 -27.26
C ALA A 20 43.54 49.29 -28.08
N LEU A 21 43.78 48.82 -29.30
CA LEU A 21 42.75 48.18 -30.13
C LEU A 21 42.32 46.80 -29.55
N LEU A 22 43.28 46.03 -29.02
CA LEU A 22 42.98 44.75 -28.29
C LEU A 22 42.22 44.98 -26.99
N ILE A 23 42.55 46.03 -26.24
CA ILE A 23 41.83 46.41 -25.03
C ILE A 23 40.42 46.97 -25.38
N ALA A 24 40.30 47.78 -26.42
CA ALA A 24 39.00 48.26 -26.94
C ALA A 24 38.13 47.10 -27.51
N LEU A 25 38.76 46.15 -28.21
CA LEU A 25 38.06 44.94 -28.69
C LEU A 25 37.68 44.01 -27.55
N SER A 26 38.49 43.89 -26.49
CA SER A 26 38.13 43.12 -25.30
C SER A 26 37.00 43.77 -24.50
N SER A 27 36.98 45.11 -24.38
CA SER A 27 35.90 45.83 -23.70
C SER A 27 34.61 45.82 -24.51
N LEU A 28 34.65 45.81 -25.84
CA LEU A 28 33.50 45.63 -26.74
C LEU A 28 32.98 44.20 -26.73
N SER A 29 33.84 43.20 -26.49
CA SER A 29 33.43 41.79 -26.38
C SER A 29 32.70 41.49 -25.05
N PHE A 30 33.02 42.20 -23.95
CA PHE A 30 32.34 41.98 -22.67
C PHE A 30 30.89 42.47 -22.67
N GLY A 31 30.56 43.58 -23.31
CA GLY A 31 29.18 44.07 -23.43
C GLY A 31 28.30 43.24 -24.38
N GLN A 32 28.88 42.65 -25.42
CA GLN A 32 28.19 41.75 -26.34
C GLN A 32 28.00 40.36 -25.69
N SER A 33 28.84 39.93 -24.78
CA SER A 33 28.79 38.61 -24.16
C SER A 33 27.53 38.41 -23.29
N LYS A 34 27.11 39.42 -22.51
CA LYS A 34 25.90 39.35 -21.68
C LYS A 34 24.60 39.22 -22.46
N LYS A 35 24.45 40.01 -23.54
CA LYS A 35 23.28 39.86 -24.42
C LYS A 35 23.24 38.50 -25.08
N LEU A 36 24.39 37.97 -25.48
CA LEU A 36 24.50 36.64 -26.02
C LEU A 36 24.18 35.57 -24.99
N TRP A 37 24.70 35.68 -23.76
CA TRP A 37 24.41 34.75 -22.66
C TRP A 37 22.92 34.74 -22.34
N MET A 38 22.29 35.95 -22.26
CA MET A 38 20.84 36.02 -22.00
C MET A 38 20.03 35.40 -23.14
N LEU A 39 20.39 35.65 -24.40
CA LEU A 39 19.74 35.06 -25.56
C LEU A 39 19.92 33.52 -25.55
N THR A 40 21.11 33.04 -25.25
CA THR A 40 21.38 31.59 -25.15
C THR A 40 20.56 30.95 -24.03
N ALA A 41 20.52 31.60 -22.84
CA ALA A 41 19.72 31.15 -21.73
C ALA A 41 18.22 31.06 -22.06
N GLU A 42 17.66 32.08 -22.71
CA GLU A 42 16.26 32.11 -23.12
C GLU A 42 15.93 31.06 -24.18
N ASN A 43 16.81 30.86 -25.16
CA ASN A 43 16.64 29.84 -26.17
C ASN A 43 16.71 28.43 -25.56
N ALA A 44 17.68 28.17 -24.68
CA ALA A 44 17.77 26.93 -23.94
C ALA A 44 16.55 26.68 -23.06
N TYR A 45 16.07 27.73 -22.35
CA TYR A 45 14.87 27.65 -21.54
C TYR A 45 13.62 27.33 -22.38
N LYS A 46 13.43 27.97 -23.54
CA LYS A 46 12.35 27.67 -24.49
C LYS A 46 12.45 26.25 -25.05
N ALA A 47 13.68 25.79 -25.31
CA ALA A 47 13.95 24.41 -25.75
C ALA A 47 13.83 23.37 -24.63
N LYS A 48 13.57 23.78 -23.37
CA LYS A 48 13.56 22.95 -22.18
C LYS A 48 14.91 22.29 -21.86
N ASP A 49 15.99 22.87 -22.33
CA ASP A 49 17.35 22.53 -21.94
C ASP A 49 17.71 23.31 -20.65
N TRP A 50 17.26 22.76 -19.53
CA TRP A 50 17.33 23.44 -18.24
C TRP A 50 18.77 23.56 -17.72
N ALA A 51 19.62 22.58 -18.01
CA ALA A 51 21.02 22.61 -17.63
C ALA A 51 21.76 23.77 -18.31
N THR A 52 21.66 23.88 -19.62
CA THR A 52 22.24 24.99 -20.38
C THR A 52 21.64 26.32 -19.96
N ALA A 53 20.32 26.39 -19.78
CA ALA A 53 19.66 27.61 -19.33
C ALA A 53 20.21 28.09 -17.98
N ALA A 54 20.37 27.19 -17.00
CA ALA A 54 20.93 27.52 -15.68
C ALA A 54 22.36 28.07 -15.78
N VAL A 55 23.22 27.41 -16.56
CA VAL A 55 24.60 27.86 -16.75
C VAL A 55 24.67 29.29 -17.29
N TYR A 56 23.86 29.60 -18.29
CA TYR A 56 23.92 30.93 -18.92
C TYR A 56 23.21 32.02 -18.13
N TYR A 57 22.09 31.72 -17.41
CA TYR A 57 21.51 32.67 -16.45
C TYR A 57 22.46 32.98 -15.28
N ALA A 58 23.20 31.97 -14.77
CA ALA A 58 24.20 32.18 -13.74
C ALA A 58 25.33 33.12 -14.24
N LYS A 59 25.84 32.91 -15.45
CA LYS A 59 26.84 33.81 -16.09
C LYS A 59 26.33 35.25 -16.21
N VAL A 60 25.04 35.45 -16.49
CA VAL A 60 24.45 36.80 -16.55
C VAL A 60 24.46 37.48 -15.18
N LEU A 61 24.30 36.73 -14.08
CA LEU A 61 24.30 37.27 -12.71
C LEU A 61 25.72 37.50 -12.15
N ASP A 62 26.69 36.68 -12.55
CA ASP A 62 28.08 36.78 -12.06
C ASP A 62 28.77 38.07 -12.49
N ASP A 63 28.38 38.67 -13.61
CA ASP A 63 28.93 39.92 -14.09
C ASP A 63 28.04 41.12 -13.65
N THR A 64 28.37 41.75 -12.58
CA THR A 64 27.61 42.82 -11.93
C THR A 64 27.60 44.18 -12.67
N THR A 65 28.46 44.37 -13.70
CA THR A 65 28.75 45.69 -14.23
C THR A 65 27.73 46.28 -15.23
N VAL A 66 26.69 45.54 -15.71
CA VAL A 66 25.84 46.01 -16.84
C VAL A 66 24.32 45.73 -16.65
N LEU A 67 23.88 45.27 -15.49
CA LEU A 67 22.47 44.90 -15.30
C LEU A 67 21.50 46.10 -15.19
N GLU A 68 22.00 47.32 -14.89
CA GLU A 68 21.20 48.54 -14.76
C GLU A 68 20.66 49.05 -16.13
N THR A 69 21.29 48.66 -17.23
CA THR A 69 20.96 49.10 -18.58
C THR A 69 20.25 48.04 -19.44
N PHE A 70 19.93 46.87 -18.86
CA PHE A 70 19.29 45.80 -19.61
C PHE A 70 17.79 46.06 -19.80
N VAL A 71 17.37 46.35 -21.02
CA VAL A 71 15.96 46.47 -21.35
C VAL A 71 15.40 45.05 -21.56
N LEU A 72 14.41 44.69 -20.76
CA LEU A 72 13.66 43.44 -20.96
C LEU A 72 13.10 43.41 -22.37
N PRO A 73 13.24 42.30 -23.13
CA PRO A 73 12.54 42.12 -24.39
C PRO A 73 11.02 42.38 -24.22
N TYR A 74 10.39 42.96 -25.24
CA TYR A 74 8.95 43.32 -25.23
C TYR A 74 8.05 42.15 -24.77
N GLU A 75 8.37 40.92 -25.14
CA GLU A 75 7.68 39.70 -24.70
C GLU A 75 7.75 39.47 -23.17
N MET A 76 8.79 39.94 -22.50
CA MET A 76 8.94 39.81 -21.05
C MET A 76 8.11 40.82 -20.26
N GLN A 77 7.83 41.96 -20.84
CA GLN A 77 6.91 42.94 -20.23
C GLN A 77 5.45 42.46 -20.27
N MET A 78 5.10 41.61 -21.25
CA MET A 78 3.78 41.00 -21.37
C MET A 78 3.54 39.80 -20.43
N VAL A 79 4.60 39.16 -19.89
CA VAL A 79 4.47 38.03 -18.94
C VAL A 79 3.83 38.51 -17.63
N ASN A 80 4.10 39.73 -17.18
CA ASN A 80 3.44 40.32 -16.00
C ASN A 80 1.92 40.48 -16.15
N LEU A 81 1.40 40.54 -17.37
CA LEU A 81 -0.03 40.58 -17.66
C LEU A 81 -0.65 39.21 -17.93
N LYS A 82 0.15 38.25 -18.37
CA LYS A 82 -0.32 36.88 -18.72
C LYS A 82 -0.21 35.85 -17.59
N LEU A 83 0.62 36.07 -16.57
CA LEU A 83 0.62 35.20 -15.37
C LEU A 83 -0.75 35.17 -14.67
N LYS A 84 -1.55 36.23 -14.83
CA LYS A 84 -2.97 36.24 -14.40
C LYS A 84 -3.94 35.50 -15.31
N SER A 85 -3.54 35.08 -16.52
CA SER A 85 -4.46 34.53 -17.53
C SER A 85 -4.15 33.08 -17.98
N LEU A 86 -3.03 32.48 -17.55
CA LEU A 86 -2.60 31.16 -18.01
C LEU A 86 -3.13 29.98 -17.18
N VAL A 87 -3.86 30.26 -16.10
CA VAL A 87 -4.56 29.20 -15.33
C VAL A 87 -6.06 29.47 -15.42
N LYS A 88 -6.66 29.25 -16.57
CA LYS A 88 -8.09 28.98 -16.64
C LYS A 88 -8.30 27.52 -16.36
N VAL A 89 -8.46 27.19 -15.10
CA VAL A 89 -9.11 25.95 -14.68
C VAL A 89 -10.62 26.14 -14.89
N PRO A 90 -11.35 25.20 -15.52
CA PRO A 90 -12.79 25.30 -15.61
C PRO A 90 -13.40 25.42 -14.22
N GLU A 91 -14.21 26.43 -13.99
CA GLU A 91 -15.00 26.58 -12.76
C GLU A 91 -15.91 25.36 -12.57
N LEU A 92 -15.53 24.49 -11.65
CA LEU A 92 -16.46 23.50 -11.09
C LEU A 92 -17.38 24.24 -10.12
N GLN A 93 -18.62 24.51 -10.56
CA GLN A 93 -19.69 25.01 -9.71
C GLN A 93 -19.97 23.99 -8.59
N LEU A 94 -19.37 24.18 -7.43
CA LEU A 94 -19.79 23.51 -6.20
C LEU A 94 -21.07 24.19 -5.69
N ARG A 95 -22.23 23.63 -6.05
CA ARG A 95 -23.51 23.95 -5.38
C ARG A 95 -23.39 23.56 -3.91
N ARG A 96 -23.38 24.58 -3.06
CA ARG A 96 -23.61 24.43 -1.61
C ARG A 96 -25.01 23.85 -1.40
N HIS A 97 -25.12 22.58 -1.01
CA HIS A 97 -26.29 22.08 -0.31
C HIS A 97 -26.01 22.10 1.19
N ARG A 98 -26.69 23.04 1.85
CA ARG A 98 -26.84 23.12 3.31
C ARG A 98 -28.18 22.46 3.64
N LYS A 99 -28.19 21.73 4.79
CA LYS A 99 -29.33 21.19 5.56
C LYS A 99 -29.65 19.71 5.29
N ASP A 100 -30.02 18.92 6.22
CA ASP A 100 -30.25 18.97 7.66
C ASP A 100 -30.32 17.50 8.19
N THR A 101 -29.76 17.33 9.35
CA THR A 101 -30.21 16.56 10.53
C THR A 101 -30.70 15.11 10.43
N THR A 102 -30.18 14.37 11.40
CA THR A 102 -30.72 13.32 12.27
C THR A 102 -30.57 11.88 11.82
N GLY A 103 -29.84 11.13 12.67
CA GLY A 103 -30.21 9.78 13.03
C GLY A 103 -29.15 8.70 12.89
N VAL A 104 -28.42 8.48 13.97
CA VAL A 104 -28.03 7.16 14.53
C VAL A 104 -27.25 6.17 13.65
N GLY A 105 -26.05 5.85 14.11
CA GLY A 105 -25.28 4.66 13.70
C GLY A 105 -23.81 4.82 14.09
N LYS A 106 -23.46 4.46 15.34
CA LYS A 106 -22.08 4.28 15.76
C LYS A 106 -21.56 3.00 15.14
N ASP A 107 -20.52 3.09 14.31
CA ASP A 107 -19.54 2.04 14.18
C ASP A 107 -18.16 2.63 13.92
N SER A 108 -17.21 2.09 14.64
CA SER A 108 -15.84 2.52 14.80
C SER A 108 -15.01 2.33 13.52
N ALA A 109 -14.90 3.41 12.72
CA ALA A 109 -13.85 3.52 11.73
C ALA A 109 -12.77 4.43 12.33
N GLN A 110 -11.54 3.92 12.43
CA GLN A 110 -10.37 4.73 12.74
C GLN A 110 -10.24 5.83 11.70
N THR A 111 -10.64 7.01 12.10
CA THR A 111 -10.47 8.25 11.35
C THR A 111 -8.98 8.55 11.32
N ILE A 112 -8.34 8.40 10.14
CA ILE A 112 -7.12 9.16 9.87
C ILE A 112 -7.56 10.62 10.01
N SER A 113 -7.03 11.30 11.01
CA SER A 113 -7.28 12.70 11.28
C SER A 113 -6.91 13.51 10.03
N ASN A 114 -7.91 13.88 9.24
CA ASN A 114 -7.83 15.13 8.51
C ASN A 114 -7.58 16.18 9.59
N ALA A 115 -6.38 16.75 9.64
CA ALA A 115 -6.17 17.93 10.43
C ALA A 115 -7.28 18.89 10.04
N PRO A 116 -8.08 19.40 10.99
CA PRO A 116 -9.16 20.31 10.66
C PRO A 116 -8.51 21.49 9.93
N ALA A 117 -9.01 21.81 8.74
CA ALA A 117 -8.66 23.09 8.11
C ALA A 117 -8.90 24.15 9.18
N ASP A 118 -7.82 24.75 9.64
CA ASP A 118 -7.89 25.78 10.67
C ASP A 118 -8.67 26.97 10.10
N THR A 119 -9.98 26.96 10.30
CA THR A 119 -10.89 28.03 9.87
C THR A 119 -10.67 29.31 10.67
N SER A 120 -9.75 29.31 11.64
CA SER A 120 -9.39 30.46 12.47
C SER A 120 -8.26 31.31 11.88
N ARG A 121 -7.63 30.90 10.77
CA ARG A 121 -6.58 31.68 10.12
C ARG A 121 -7.15 33.03 9.65
N LYS A 122 -6.84 34.08 10.37
CA LYS A 122 -7.10 35.45 9.93
C LYS A 122 -6.16 35.71 8.75
N GLN A 123 -6.72 35.89 7.55
CA GLN A 123 -5.93 36.35 6.42
C GLN A 123 -5.22 37.67 6.80
N LYS A 124 -3.91 37.65 6.67
CA LYS A 124 -3.11 38.85 6.76
C LYS A 124 -3.29 39.66 5.46
N ALA A 125 -3.18 40.98 5.52
CA ALA A 125 -3.25 41.82 4.36
C ALA A 125 -2.25 41.33 3.29
N ALA A 126 -2.69 41.28 2.01
CA ALA A 126 -1.86 40.85 0.91
C ALA A 126 -0.53 41.62 0.90
N PRO A 127 0.63 40.94 0.81
CA PRO A 127 1.92 41.61 0.83
C PRO A 127 2.04 42.54 -0.40
N LYS A 128 2.63 43.70 -0.20
CA LYS A 128 3.01 44.59 -1.31
C LYS A 128 4.30 44.04 -1.91
N PHE A 129 4.21 43.48 -3.12
CA PHE A 129 5.38 43.01 -3.84
C PHE A 129 6.13 44.20 -4.47
N ASN A 130 7.44 44.12 -4.51
CA ASN A 130 8.30 45.06 -5.19
C ASN A 130 8.08 45.01 -6.71
N LYS A 131 8.34 46.10 -7.42
CA LYS A 131 8.31 46.08 -8.88
C LYS A 131 9.41 45.12 -9.39
N ILE A 132 9.03 44.19 -10.25
CA ILE A 132 9.98 43.23 -10.85
C ILE A 132 11.02 43.95 -11.68
N THR A 133 12.29 43.76 -11.38
CA THR A 133 13.44 44.25 -12.16
C THR A 133 13.94 43.16 -13.11
N SER A 134 14.86 43.53 -14.03
CA SER A 134 15.54 42.56 -14.88
C SER A 134 16.38 41.55 -14.09
N ILE A 135 16.93 41.94 -12.97
CA ILE A 135 17.67 41.07 -12.07
C ILE A 135 16.75 40.01 -11.42
N ASP A 136 15.57 40.43 -10.94
CA ASP A 136 14.57 39.55 -10.35
C ASP A 136 14.09 38.48 -11.36
N TYR A 137 13.90 38.90 -12.61
CA TYR A 137 13.55 38.01 -13.70
C TYR A 137 14.64 36.93 -13.91
N VAL A 138 15.92 37.34 -13.95
CA VAL A 138 17.03 36.38 -14.15
C VAL A 138 17.15 35.43 -12.97
N TYR A 139 17.05 35.92 -11.72
CA TYR A 139 17.03 35.03 -10.54
C TYR A 139 15.89 34.02 -10.60
N TRP A 140 14.69 34.49 -10.96
CA TRP A 140 13.53 33.62 -11.11
C TRP A 140 13.74 32.52 -12.16
N LYS A 141 14.22 32.91 -13.35
CA LYS A 141 14.51 31.95 -14.43
C LYS A 141 15.62 30.97 -14.07
N LEU A 142 16.67 31.46 -13.38
CA LEU A 142 17.74 30.62 -12.89
C LEU A 142 17.24 29.61 -11.87
N ALA A 143 16.49 30.05 -10.86
CA ALA A 143 15.91 29.17 -9.86
C ALA A 143 15.01 28.10 -10.48
N HIS A 144 14.19 28.53 -11.44
CA HIS A 144 13.29 27.63 -12.19
C HIS A 144 14.08 26.60 -13.02
N SER A 145 15.16 27.04 -13.69
CA SER A 145 16.05 26.16 -14.45
C SER A 145 16.71 25.13 -13.56
N TYR A 146 17.24 25.53 -12.40
CA TYR A 146 17.81 24.59 -11.43
C TYR A 146 16.78 23.57 -10.95
N ARG A 147 15.58 24.03 -10.57
CA ARG A 147 14.50 23.13 -10.11
C ARG A 147 14.07 22.14 -11.17
N LEU A 148 13.87 22.62 -12.42
CA LEU A 148 13.47 21.76 -13.55
C LEU A 148 14.62 20.84 -14.01
N ASN A 149 15.86 21.14 -13.63
CA ASN A 149 17.01 20.27 -13.83
C ASN A 149 17.30 19.36 -12.62
N ALA A 150 16.37 19.28 -11.65
CA ALA A 150 16.49 18.54 -10.39
C ALA A 150 17.69 18.96 -9.49
N ASP A 151 18.33 20.09 -9.77
CA ASP A 151 19.34 20.70 -8.90
C ASP A 151 18.65 21.49 -7.77
N TYR A 152 18.01 20.77 -6.87
CA TYR A 152 17.21 21.37 -5.81
C TYR A 152 18.02 22.17 -4.80
N LYS A 153 19.31 21.87 -4.64
CA LYS A 153 20.22 22.62 -3.74
C LYS A 153 20.42 24.05 -4.25
N ASN A 154 20.79 24.20 -5.50
CA ASN A 154 20.96 25.52 -6.13
C ASN A 154 19.60 26.19 -6.37
N ALA A 155 18.54 25.44 -6.69
CA ALA A 155 17.18 25.94 -6.78
C ALA A 155 16.73 26.60 -5.46
N ALA A 156 16.84 25.90 -4.33
CA ALA A 156 16.44 26.40 -3.02
C ALA A 156 17.25 27.67 -2.64
N LYS A 157 18.58 27.67 -2.86
CA LYS A 157 19.42 28.84 -2.63
C LYS A 157 18.96 30.04 -3.45
N THR A 158 18.65 29.84 -4.72
CA THR A 158 18.27 30.91 -5.64
C THR A 158 16.85 31.40 -5.39
N TYR A 159 15.89 30.49 -5.10
CA TYR A 159 14.52 30.87 -4.70
C TYR A 159 14.50 31.65 -3.39
N LYS A 160 15.35 31.30 -2.42
CA LYS A 160 15.51 32.08 -1.19
C LYS A 160 15.85 33.54 -1.51
N THR A 161 16.78 33.78 -2.44
CA THR A 161 17.10 35.13 -2.93
C THR A 161 15.87 35.80 -3.57
N CYS A 162 15.05 35.07 -4.37
CA CYS A 162 13.81 35.61 -4.93
C CYS A 162 12.80 36.00 -3.84
N VAL A 163 12.67 35.22 -2.77
CA VAL A 163 11.80 35.52 -1.63
C VAL A 163 12.29 36.76 -0.86
N GLU A 164 13.58 36.87 -0.58
CA GLU A 164 14.20 38.02 0.09
C GLU A 164 14.04 39.32 -0.71
N ARG A 165 14.10 39.25 -2.03
CA ARG A 165 13.88 40.39 -2.93
C ARG A 165 12.40 40.78 -3.06
N ASN A 166 11.50 39.90 -2.66
CA ASN A 166 10.04 40.14 -2.59
C ASN A 166 9.44 40.71 -3.87
N ALA A 167 9.88 40.28 -5.05
CA ALA A 167 9.41 40.74 -6.35
C ALA A 167 8.53 39.71 -7.09
N VAL A 168 8.66 38.41 -6.77
CA VAL A 168 7.95 37.33 -7.44
C VAL A 168 7.01 36.65 -6.45
N PRO A 169 5.68 36.76 -6.63
CA PRO A 169 4.69 36.23 -5.69
C PRO A 169 4.86 34.72 -5.39
N ASP A 170 5.09 33.92 -6.43
CA ASP A 170 5.12 32.45 -6.32
C ASP A 170 6.49 31.90 -5.84
N ALA A 171 7.46 32.78 -5.58
CA ALA A 171 8.81 32.34 -5.20
C ALA A 171 8.82 31.49 -3.92
N ARG A 172 7.98 31.80 -2.93
CA ARG A 172 7.85 31.01 -1.70
C ARG A 172 7.36 29.59 -1.96
N TYR A 173 6.33 29.44 -2.78
CA TYR A 173 5.80 28.14 -3.13
C TYR A 173 6.86 27.22 -3.76
N PHE A 174 7.60 27.73 -4.76
CA PHE A 174 8.66 26.97 -5.42
C PHE A 174 9.89 26.76 -4.55
N TYR A 175 10.13 27.67 -3.59
CA TYR A 175 11.14 27.49 -2.55
C TYR A 175 10.75 26.32 -1.65
N GLY A 176 9.52 26.30 -1.16
CA GLY A 176 8.97 25.18 -0.38
C GLY A 176 9.09 23.84 -1.10
N LEU A 177 8.74 23.76 -2.39
CA LEU A 177 8.92 22.55 -3.19
C LEU A 177 10.38 22.09 -3.27
N SER A 178 11.32 23.03 -3.42
CA SER A 178 12.74 22.73 -3.46
C SER A 178 13.26 22.22 -2.12
N LEU A 179 12.75 22.77 -1.00
CA LEU A 179 13.04 22.31 0.35
C LEU A 179 12.49 20.91 0.63
N MET A 180 11.26 20.61 0.18
CA MET A 180 10.70 19.25 0.26
C MET A 180 11.60 18.24 -0.44
N ALA A 181 12.02 18.54 -1.68
CA ALA A 181 12.91 17.68 -2.45
C ALA A 181 14.27 17.44 -1.77
N LEU A 182 14.69 18.34 -0.86
CA LEU A 182 15.87 18.22 0.01
C LEU A 182 15.57 17.56 1.37
N LYS A 183 14.38 17.02 1.59
CA LYS A 183 13.90 16.44 2.86
C LYS A 183 13.83 17.45 4.01
N LYS A 184 13.79 18.76 3.72
CA LYS A 184 13.72 19.84 4.69
C LYS A 184 12.25 20.24 4.94
N TYR A 185 11.45 19.26 5.39
CA TYR A 185 10.00 19.40 5.48
C TYR A 185 9.55 20.47 6.47
N ASN A 186 10.26 20.65 7.61
CA ASN A 186 9.95 21.71 8.56
C ASN A 186 10.17 23.11 7.95
N GLU A 187 11.28 23.30 7.20
CA GLU A 187 11.54 24.56 6.50
C GLU A 187 10.50 24.79 5.38
N ALA A 188 10.16 23.73 4.63
CA ALA A 188 9.17 23.79 3.57
C ALA A 188 7.78 24.15 4.09
N LEU A 189 7.39 23.59 5.24
CA LEU A 189 6.11 23.87 5.90
C LEU A 189 5.96 25.36 6.22
N VAL A 190 7.00 25.99 6.74
CA VAL A 190 7.02 27.44 7.02
C VAL A 190 6.79 28.26 5.74
N GLU A 191 7.43 27.89 4.64
CA GLU A 191 7.29 28.63 3.37
C GLU A 191 5.89 28.43 2.74
N PHE A 192 5.29 27.24 2.84
CA PHE A 192 3.93 27.01 2.38
C PHE A 192 2.91 27.73 3.26
N ASP A 193 3.05 27.69 4.59
CA ASP A 193 2.18 28.40 5.52
C ASP A 193 2.19 29.92 5.27
N GLU A 194 3.37 30.51 5.11
CA GLU A 194 3.52 31.92 4.74
C GLU A 194 2.93 32.24 3.35
N TYR A 195 3.03 31.31 2.38
CA TYR A 195 2.43 31.48 1.07
C TYR A 195 0.90 31.45 1.16
N VAL A 196 0.33 30.43 1.81
CA VAL A 196 -1.12 30.27 1.99
C VAL A 196 -1.73 31.45 2.75
N THR A 197 -1.09 31.89 3.84
CA THR A 197 -1.57 32.99 4.69
C THR A 197 -1.67 34.32 3.94
N HIS A 198 -0.83 34.54 2.93
CA HIS A 198 -0.73 35.78 2.19
C HIS A 198 -1.35 35.74 0.78
N SER A 199 -1.80 34.57 0.33
CA SER A 199 -2.41 34.42 -0.99
C SER A 199 -3.90 34.75 -0.99
N PRO A 200 -4.47 35.24 -2.13
CA PRO A 200 -5.90 35.47 -2.26
C PRO A 200 -6.70 34.16 -2.14
N GLU A 201 -7.89 34.19 -1.51
CA GLU A 201 -8.75 33.01 -1.26
C GLU A 201 -9.12 32.18 -2.53
N ASN A 202 -9.05 32.79 -3.70
CA ASN A 202 -9.39 32.15 -4.98
C ASN A 202 -8.15 31.75 -5.80
N ASP A 203 -6.97 31.80 -5.22
CA ASP A 203 -5.75 31.38 -5.92
C ASP A 203 -5.71 29.84 -6.02
N SER A 204 -5.59 29.33 -7.24
CA SER A 204 -5.47 27.89 -7.49
C SER A 204 -4.18 27.30 -6.90
N LEU A 205 -3.09 28.07 -6.90
CA LEU A 205 -1.79 27.65 -6.37
C LEU A 205 -1.81 27.62 -4.84
N MET A 206 -2.59 28.47 -4.18
CA MET A 206 -2.81 28.44 -2.73
C MET A 206 -3.38 27.07 -2.30
N ARG A 207 -4.39 26.56 -3.00
CA ARG A 207 -4.96 25.23 -2.68
C ARG A 207 -3.96 24.09 -2.88
N VAL A 208 -3.05 24.24 -3.82
CA VAL A 208 -1.95 23.25 -4.01
C VAL A 208 -0.94 23.38 -2.87
N ALA A 209 -0.64 24.58 -2.41
CA ALA A 209 0.24 24.82 -1.28
C ALA A 209 -0.33 24.24 0.02
N GLU A 210 -1.63 24.38 0.30
CA GLU A 210 -2.31 23.71 1.45
C GLU A 210 -2.14 22.18 1.42
N LYS A 211 -2.24 21.58 0.23
CA LYS A 211 -1.98 20.15 0.08
C LYS A 211 -0.51 19.80 0.35
N LYS A 212 0.43 20.69 -0.03
CA LYS A 212 1.86 20.47 0.24
C LYS A 212 2.20 20.67 1.72
N GLU A 213 1.46 21.48 2.47
CA GLU A 213 1.52 21.50 3.93
C GLU A 213 1.14 20.13 4.51
N SER A 214 0.00 19.59 4.09
CA SER A 214 -0.44 18.24 4.49
C SER A 214 0.59 17.17 4.14
N SER A 215 1.26 17.32 3.00
CA SER A 215 2.35 16.45 2.56
C SER A 215 3.59 16.56 3.48
N CYS A 216 3.93 17.77 3.94
CA CYS A 216 5.03 17.95 4.88
C CYS A 216 4.74 17.29 6.24
N TYR A 217 3.52 17.46 6.77
CA TYR A 217 3.10 16.75 8.00
C TYR A 217 3.17 15.23 7.86
N PHE A 218 2.64 14.70 6.76
CA PHE A 218 2.70 13.27 6.44
C PHE A 218 4.15 12.77 6.38
N ALA A 219 5.03 13.51 5.69
CA ALA A 219 6.44 13.14 5.56
C ALA A 219 7.17 13.12 6.91
N LEU A 220 6.92 14.11 7.78
CA LEU A 220 7.49 14.19 9.11
C LEU A 220 7.02 13.03 10.01
N ASP A 221 5.73 12.72 9.98
CA ASP A 221 5.18 11.56 10.70
C ASP A 221 5.79 10.25 10.19
N THR A 222 5.85 10.05 8.88
CA THR A 222 6.44 8.86 8.25
C THR A 222 7.92 8.71 8.57
N MET A 223 8.68 9.80 8.63
CA MET A 223 10.10 9.76 8.99
C MET A 223 10.34 9.42 10.46
N SER A 224 9.43 9.77 11.35
CA SER A 224 9.49 9.37 12.77
C SER A 224 9.07 7.91 12.98
N ASN A 225 8.23 7.36 12.09
CA ASN A 225 7.65 6.02 12.16
C ASN A 225 8.13 5.12 11.01
N VAL A 226 9.44 5.10 10.74
CA VAL A 226 9.99 4.27 9.65
C VAL A 226 9.67 2.80 9.87
N LYS A 227 8.98 2.19 8.91
CA LYS A 227 8.75 0.75 8.87
C LYS A 227 10.08 0.02 8.69
N ARG A 228 10.60 -0.56 9.75
CA ARG A 228 11.86 -1.34 9.74
C ARG A 228 11.76 -2.65 8.95
N GLU A 229 10.56 -3.02 8.58
CA GLU A 229 10.22 -4.29 7.93
C GLU A 229 10.37 -4.26 6.40
N VAL A 230 10.63 -3.08 5.82
CA VAL A 230 10.80 -2.92 4.38
C VAL A 230 12.24 -2.51 4.08
N ILE A 231 12.94 -3.32 3.31
CA ILE A 231 14.28 -3.04 2.84
C ILE A 231 14.17 -2.56 1.39
N VAL A 232 14.71 -1.38 1.09
CA VAL A 232 14.82 -0.84 -0.26
C VAL A 232 16.29 -0.67 -0.60
N ARG A 233 16.68 -1.18 -1.76
CA ARG A 233 18.04 -1.02 -2.30
C ARG A 233 17.99 -0.66 -3.77
N MET A 234 18.92 0.19 -4.21
CA MET A 234 19.11 0.42 -5.64
C MET A 234 19.49 -0.90 -6.29
N PHE A 235 18.80 -1.22 -7.37
CA PHE A 235 19.13 -2.42 -8.11
C PHE A 235 20.42 -2.20 -8.91
N ASP A 236 21.16 -3.27 -9.19
CA ASP A 236 22.50 -3.25 -9.76
C ASP A 236 22.72 -2.19 -10.87
N THR A 237 23.68 -1.29 -10.65
CA THR A 237 24.04 -0.23 -11.60
C THR A 237 24.72 -0.74 -12.88
N LEU A 238 25.26 -1.95 -12.86
CA LEU A 238 25.95 -2.56 -14.02
C LEU A 238 25.00 -3.19 -15.02
N ILE A 239 23.83 -3.63 -14.56
CA ILE A 239 22.86 -4.39 -15.35
C ILE A 239 21.62 -3.54 -15.64
N PHE A 240 20.88 -3.13 -14.60
CA PHE A 240 19.61 -2.43 -14.76
C PHE A 240 19.79 -0.93 -14.93
N ASN A 241 20.49 -0.28 -14.00
CA ASN A 241 20.61 1.16 -13.92
C ASN A 241 21.81 1.67 -14.75
N LYS A 242 21.92 1.19 -15.97
CA LYS A 242 22.98 1.59 -16.91
C LYS A 242 22.40 2.50 -17.99
N GLY A 243 23.01 3.63 -18.19
CA GLY A 243 22.56 4.61 -19.18
C GLY A 243 22.06 5.90 -18.50
N THR A 244 21.21 6.65 -19.19
CA THR A 244 20.69 7.93 -18.69
C THR A 244 19.37 7.78 -17.95
N ALA A 245 18.66 6.66 -18.08
CA ALA A 245 17.47 6.32 -17.32
C ALA A 245 17.16 4.82 -17.43
N SER A 246 16.61 4.25 -16.35
CA SER A 246 16.03 2.90 -16.35
C SER A 246 14.77 2.90 -15.47
N PHE A 247 13.63 2.48 -16.02
CA PHE A 247 12.34 2.60 -15.34
C PHE A 247 11.31 1.58 -15.85
N ALA A 248 10.13 1.60 -15.27
CA ALA A 248 8.98 0.76 -15.62
C ALA A 248 9.32 -0.74 -15.64
N PRO A 249 9.88 -1.30 -14.55
CA PRO A 249 10.07 -2.74 -14.45
C PRO A 249 8.72 -3.45 -14.49
N GLN A 250 8.68 -4.65 -15.13
CA GLN A 250 7.53 -5.54 -15.18
C GLN A 250 7.98 -7.00 -15.20
N TYR A 251 7.24 -7.89 -14.56
CA TYR A 251 7.52 -9.32 -14.64
C TYR A 251 7.19 -9.85 -16.05
N TYR A 252 8.12 -10.61 -16.61
CA TYR A 252 7.95 -11.24 -17.92
C TYR A 252 7.57 -12.72 -17.76
N LEU A 253 6.29 -12.96 -17.55
CA LEU A 253 5.67 -14.29 -17.38
C LEU A 253 6.23 -15.13 -16.21
N SER A 254 7.27 -14.67 -15.55
CA SER A 254 7.96 -15.35 -14.44
C SER A 254 8.55 -14.30 -13.48
N PRO A 255 8.61 -14.57 -12.18
CA PRO A 255 9.28 -13.69 -11.22
C PRO A 255 10.80 -13.60 -11.45
N ASN A 256 11.38 -14.55 -12.16
CA ASN A 256 12.80 -14.58 -12.48
C ASN A 256 13.15 -13.89 -13.82
N LYS A 257 12.18 -13.25 -14.47
CA LYS A 257 12.39 -12.55 -15.72
C LYS A 257 11.70 -11.20 -15.69
N ILE A 258 12.44 -10.14 -16.03
CA ILE A 258 11.95 -8.75 -15.94
C ILE A 258 12.12 -8.04 -17.25
N ILE A 259 11.07 -7.35 -17.69
CA ILE A 259 11.09 -6.33 -18.74
C ILE A 259 11.29 -4.98 -18.06
N PHE A 260 12.03 -4.10 -18.70
CA PHE A 260 12.16 -2.72 -18.26
C PHE A 260 12.50 -1.80 -19.43
N THR A 261 12.27 -0.52 -19.22
CA THR A 261 12.63 0.54 -20.16
C THR A 261 14.01 1.08 -19.82
N SER A 262 14.85 1.30 -20.82
CA SER A 262 16.13 1.96 -20.57
C SER A 262 16.62 2.78 -21.74
N ALA A 263 17.17 3.95 -21.43
CA ALA A 263 17.89 4.81 -22.36
C ALA A 263 19.40 4.55 -22.22
N ARG A 264 19.92 3.60 -22.99
CA ARG A 264 21.32 3.14 -22.91
C ARG A 264 21.96 2.93 -24.29
N ARG A 265 23.28 2.84 -24.31
CA ARG A 265 24.02 2.42 -25.53
C ARG A 265 23.54 1.03 -25.99
N ASN A 266 23.63 0.80 -27.30
CA ASN A 266 23.21 -0.44 -27.96
C ASN A 266 21.68 -0.63 -28.05
N GLY A 267 20.91 0.45 -28.10
CA GLY A 267 19.52 0.46 -28.57
C GLY A 267 19.42 0.16 -30.07
N VAL A 268 18.18 0.15 -30.59
CA VAL A 268 17.93 -0.07 -32.04
C VAL A 268 18.54 1.03 -32.88
N VAL A 269 18.61 2.25 -32.36
CA VAL A 269 19.32 3.37 -33.02
C VAL A 269 20.66 3.58 -32.31
N ASN A 270 21.73 3.13 -32.91
CA ASN A 270 23.09 3.36 -32.43
C ASN A 270 23.78 4.37 -33.35
N ASP A 271 23.84 5.63 -32.92
CA ASP A 271 24.56 6.67 -33.66
C ASP A 271 25.94 6.90 -32.99
N PRO A 272 27.01 6.34 -33.53
CA PRO A 272 28.33 6.44 -32.92
C PRO A 272 28.91 7.87 -32.92
N GLU A 273 28.36 8.79 -33.74
CA GLU A 273 28.82 10.18 -33.83
C GLU A 273 28.19 11.07 -32.72
N LYS A 274 27.11 10.61 -32.06
CA LYS A 274 26.43 11.31 -31.00
C LYS A 274 26.87 10.80 -29.63
N GLN A 275 28.14 10.93 -29.28
CA GLN A 275 28.66 10.49 -27.97
C GLN A 275 27.99 11.16 -26.78
N ASP A 276 27.35 12.34 -26.96
CA ASP A 276 26.69 13.15 -25.93
C ASP A 276 25.18 13.28 -26.14
N SER A 277 24.57 12.53 -27.08
CA SER A 277 23.14 12.61 -27.33
C SER A 277 22.35 11.74 -26.34
N LYS A 278 21.16 12.22 -25.93
CA LYS A 278 20.19 11.45 -25.18
C LYS A 278 19.85 10.18 -25.98
N TYR A 279 20.12 9.03 -25.40
CA TYR A 279 19.70 7.75 -26.00
C TYR A 279 18.18 7.64 -26.05
N LEU A 280 17.66 6.98 -27.08
CA LEU A 280 16.26 6.61 -27.12
C LEU A 280 15.96 5.60 -26.01
N CYS A 281 14.75 5.67 -25.46
CA CYS A 281 14.24 4.65 -24.56
C CYS A 281 13.81 3.44 -25.38
N ASP A 282 14.38 2.29 -25.09
CA ASP A 282 14.04 1.00 -25.67
C ASP A 282 13.55 0.05 -24.57
N LEU A 283 12.79 -0.97 -24.94
CA LEU A 283 12.41 -2.07 -24.06
C LEU A 283 13.49 -3.15 -24.06
N TYR A 284 13.86 -3.58 -22.87
CA TYR A 284 14.82 -4.65 -22.61
C TYR A 284 14.20 -5.70 -21.71
N TYR A 285 14.73 -6.91 -21.74
CA TYR A 285 14.44 -7.93 -20.76
C TYR A 285 15.72 -8.56 -20.22
N THR A 286 15.65 -9.11 -19.03
CA THR A 286 16.72 -9.88 -18.41
C THR A 286 16.14 -11.01 -17.59
N GLU A 287 16.94 -12.01 -17.29
CA GLU A 287 16.56 -13.23 -16.60
C GLU A 287 17.50 -13.51 -15.43
N TYR A 288 16.96 -14.02 -14.34
CA TYR A 288 17.72 -14.43 -13.16
C TYR A 288 18.04 -15.91 -13.26
N LEU A 289 19.31 -16.23 -13.56
CA LEU A 289 19.82 -17.59 -13.69
C LEU A 289 21.05 -17.74 -12.80
N ASP A 290 21.22 -18.91 -12.21
CA ASP A 290 22.37 -19.25 -11.37
C ASP A 290 22.66 -18.20 -10.28
N SER A 291 21.61 -17.68 -9.66
CA SER A 291 21.65 -16.66 -8.59
C SER A 291 22.18 -15.28 -9.03
N ILE A 292 22.22 -15.00 -10.34
CA ILE A 292 22.61 -13.71 -10.89
C ILE A 292 21.67 -13.27 -12.02
N TRP A 293 21.45 -11.96 -12.11
CA TRP A 293 20.78 -11.37 -13.25
C TRP A 293 21.67 -11.34 -14.46
N GLN A 294 21.15 -11.83 -15.58
CA GLN A 294 21.88 -11.88 -16.84
C GLN A 294 21.93 -10.50 -17.52
N ARG A 295 22.81 -10.38 -18.51
CA ARG A 295 22.92 -9.14 -19.30
C ARG A 295 21.61 -8.86 -20.03
N PRO A 296 21.05 -7.63 -19.94
CA PRO A 296 19.81 -7.29 -20.62
C PRO A 296 19.89 -7.44 -22.14
N ILE A 297 18.83 -7.98 -22.68
CA ILE A 297 18.64 -8.18 -24.11
C ILE A 297 17.63 -7.15 -24.60
N ASN A 298 17.99 -6.39 -25.66
CA ASN A 298 17.07 -5.49 -26.35
C ASN A 298 16.04 -6.33 -27.13
N PHE A 299 14.76 -5.97 -27.07
CA PHE A 299 13.73 -6.67 -27.85
C PHE A 299 13.91 -6.53 -29.35
N GLY A 300 14.62 -5.49 -29.79
CA GLY A 300 14.83 -5.24 -31.22
C GLY A 300 13.53 -4.94 -31.98
N ARG A 301 13.61 -4.95 -33.30
CA ARG A 301 12.42 -4.82 -34.17
C ARG A 301 11.58 -6.10 -34.12
N PRO A 302 10.25 -6.00 -34.18
CA PRO A 302 9.43 -4.82 -34.47
C PRO A 302 9.02 -4.01 -33.20
N ILE A 303 9.41 -4.44 -31.99
CA ILE A 303 9.01 -3.77 -30.74
C ILE A 303 9.71 -2.42 -30.62
N ASN A 304 11.05 -2.40 -30.59
CA ASN A 304 11.82 -1.17 -30.53
C ASN A 304 12.03 -0.60 -31.93
N THR A 305 11.88 0.71 -32.09
CA THR A 305 11.93 1.40 -33.38
C THR A 305 12.90 2.59 -33.35
N VAL A 306 12.72 3.56 -34.22
CA VAL A 306 13.42 4.86 -34.24
C VAL A 306 12.75 5.89 -33.30
N LEU A 307 11.75 5.48 -32.55
CA LEU A 307 11.03 6.27 -31.57
C LEU A 307 11.46 5.81 -30.15
N HIS A 308 10.80 6.32 -29.15
CA HIS A 308 10.92 5.82 -27.78
C HIS A 308 9.86 4.77 -27.51
N GLU A 309 10.24 3.66 -26.92
CA GLU A 309 9.35 2.62 -26.40
C GLU A 309 9.59 2.45 -24.89
N GLY A 310 8.51 2.32 -24.14
CA GLY A 310 8.61 2.14 -22.70
C GLY A 310 7.33 1.66 -22.02
N ALA A 311 7.44 1.40 -20.72
CA ALA A 311 6.36 0.88 -19.88
C ALA A 311 5.67 -0.33 -20.52
N GLY A 312 6.49 -1.30 -20.97
CA GLY A 312 6.02 -2.50 -21.65
C GLY A 312 5.77 -3.65 -20.68
N MET A 313 4.71 -4.42 -20.93
CA MET A 313 4.44 -5.68 -20.26
C MET A 313 4.02 -6.76 -21.24
N VAL A 314 4.34 -8.01 -20.94
CA VAL A 314 3.83 -9.18 -21.67
C VAL A 314 2.76 -9.85 -20.81
N THR A 315 1.58 -10.04 -21.40
CA THR A 315 0.47 -10.72 -20.77
C THR A 315 0.65 -12.25 -20.83
N PRO A 316 -0.05 -13.02 -19.97
CA PRO A 316 -0.07 -14.50 -20.09
C PRO A 316 -0.61 -15.01 -21.43
N PHE A 317 -1.25 -14.16 -22.23
CA PHE A 317 -1.81 -14.48 -23.56
C PHE A 317 -0.87 -14.11 -24.70
N GLU A 318 0.45 -14.09 -24.45
CA GLU A 318 1.49 -13.83 -25.42
C GLU A 318 1.30 -12.51 -26.19
N THR A 319 0.84 -11.50 -25.48
CA THR A 319 0.61 -10.17 -26.02
C THR A 319 1.41 -9.15 -25.24
N MET A 320 2.20 -8.32 -25.94
CA MET A 320 2.88 -7.18 -25.32
C MET A 320 2.05 -5.92 -25.51
N VAL A 321 1.82 -5.19 -24.43
CA VAL A 321 1.29 -3.82 -24.44
C VAL A 321 2.37 -2.87 -23.94
N PHE A 322 2.53 -1.71 -24.60
CA PHE A 322 3.59 -0.75 -24.26
C PHE A 322 3.25 0.66 -24.74
N THR A 323 3.97 1.63 -24.22
CA THR A 323 3.88 3.03 -24.64
C THR A 323 4.93 3.34 -25.69
N ARG A 324 4.55 4.09 -26.76
CA ARG A 324 5.47 4.62 -27.76
C ARG A 324 5.26 6.11 -27.91
N TRP A 325 6.38 6.88 -28.02
CA TRP A 325 6.35 8.33 -28.19
C TRP A 325 7.51 8.87 -29.01
N SER A 326 7.42 10.14 -29.39
CA SER A 326 8.42 10.83 -30.20
C SER A 326 8.87 12.14 -29.54
N ASP A 327 10.16 12.44 -29.59
CA ASP A 327 10.67 13.75 -29.20
C ASP A 327 10.26 14.87 -30.16
N ALA A 328 10.08 14.53 -31.44
CA ALA A 328 9.69 15.48 -32.49
C ALA A 328 8.23 15.97 -32.31
N ASN A 329 7.35 15.07 -31.83
CA ASN A 329 5.96 15.40 -31.51
C ASN A 329 5.61 14.89 -30.11
N ARG A 330 5.87 15.72 -29.11
CA ARG A 330 5.65 15.38 -27.69
C ARG A 330 4.18 15.21 -27.29
N ASP A 331 3.24 15.51 -28.18
CA ASP A 331 1.82 15.28 -27.98
C ASP A 331 1.37 13.90 -28.46
N GLU A 332 2.24 13.20 -29.20
CA GLU A 332 2.02 11.82 -29.62
C GLU A 332 2.63 10.83 -28.62
N VAL A 333 1.84 10.48 -27.61
CA VAL A 333 2.17 9.42 -26.62
C VAL A 333 1.01 8.43 -26.64
N PHE A 334 1.24 7.23 -27.18
CA PHE A 334 0.18 6.28 -27.45
C PHE A 334 0.54 4.88 -26.98
N ILE A 335 -0.49 4.10 -26.68
CA ILE A 335 -0.37 2.67 -26.32
C ILE A 335 -0.46 1.83 -27.57
N TYR A 336 0.49 0.90 -27.69
CA TYR A 336 0.62 -0.07 -28.76
C TYR A 336 0.47 -1.48 -28.22
N ILE A 337 0.10 -2.40 -29.09
CA ILE A 337 -0.05 -3.81 -28.82
C ILE A 337 0.69 -4.63 -29.89
N ALA A 338 1.42 -5.66 -29.47
CA ALA A 338 2.09 -6.62 -30.35
C ALA A 338 1.77 -8.04 -29.87
N ARG A 339 1.40 -8.91 -30.79
CA ARG A 339 1.19 -10.34 -30.51
C ARG A 339 2.52 -11.09 -30.64
N MET A 340 2.69 -12.12 -29.84
CA MET A 340 3.81 -13.05 -29.91
C MET A 340 3.30 -14.40 -30.39
N ASN A 341 4.09 -15.07 -31.22
CA ASN A 341 3.89 -16.47 -31.60
C ASN A 341 5.26 -17.13 -31.75
N ASP A 342 5.41 -18.32 -31.19
CA ASP A 342 6.67 -19.06 -31.15
C ASP A 342 7.86 -18.22 -30.63
N GLY A 343 7.61 -17.41 -29.61
CA GLY A 343 8.62 -16.55 -28.98
C GLY A 343 9.05 -15.32 -29.79
N LYS A 344 8.38 -15.02 -30.91
CA LYS A 344 8.67 -13.87 -31.78
C LYS A 344 7.50 -12.90 -31.81
N PHE A 345 7.77 -11.63 -31.64
CA PHE A 345 6.77 -10.56 -31.76
C PHE A 345 6.52 -10.22 -33.24
N TYR A 346 5.25 -10.03 -33.57
CA TYR A 346 4.81 -9.45 -34.83
C TYR A 346 4.78 -7.92 -34.74
N GLU A 347 4.50 -7.26 -35.90
CA GLU A 347 4.37 -5.81 -36.01
C GLU A 347 3.41 -5.27 -34.92
N ALA A 348 3.81 -4.18 -34.29
CA ALA A 348 3.02 -3.55 -33.25
C ALA A 348 1.97 -2.59 -33.82
N PHE A 349 0.76 -2.68 -33.34
CA PHE A 349 -0.36 -1.85 -33.75
C PHE A 349 -0.70 -0.82 -32.65
N LYS A 350 -0.96 0.41 -33.07
CA LYS A 350 -1.53 1.42 -32.19
C LYS A 350 -2.96 1.03 -31.81
N LEU A 351 -3.28 1.02 -30.53
CA LEU A 351 -4.66 0.78 -30.06
C LEU A 351 -5.62 1.85 -30.59
N GLY A 352 -6.88 1.50 -30.68
CA GLY A 352 -7.96 2.34 -31.19
C GLY A 352 -8.21 3.62 -30.39
N PRO A 353 -9.14 4.47 -30.87
CA PRO A 353 -9.45 5.75 -30.25
C PRO A 353 -10.07 5.62 -28.85
N GLU A 354 -10.60 4.45 -28.50
CA GLU A 354 -11.06 4.14 -27.15
C GLU A 354 -9.93 4.28 -26.14
N VAL A 355 -8.71 3.84 -26.51
CA VAL A 355 -7.52 3.93 -25.67
C VAL A 355 -6.70 5.18 -26.02
N ASN A 356 -6.50 5.47 -27.31
CA ASN A 356 -5.64 6.55 -27.81
C ASN A 356 -6.47 7.70 -28.41
N VAL A 357 -7.01 8.58 -27.58
CA VAL A 357 -7.80 9.72 -28.04
C VAL A 357 -6.89 10.68 -28.84
N PRO A 358 -7.31 11.10 -30.07
CA PRO A 358 -6.55 12.07 -30.85
C PRO A 358 -6.28 13.39 -30.10
N GLY A 359 -5.04 13.88 -30.16
CA GLY A 359 -4.61 15.10 -29.46
C GLY A 359 -4.51 14.98 -27.93
N LYS A 360 -4.59 13.73 -27.40
CA LYS A 360 -4.39 13.42 -26.00
C LYS A 360 -3.35 12.33 -25.84
N LYS A 361 -2.81 12.18 -24.63
CA LYS A 361 -1.77 11.21 -24.31
C LYS A 361 -2.37 10.03 -23.57
N SER A 362 -1.93 8.82 -23.92
CA SER A 362 -2.21 7.60 -23.19
C SER A 362 -0.92 6.81 -23.00
N LYS A 363 -0.64 6.40 -21.76
CA LYS A 363 0.64 5.78 -21.39
C LYS A 363 0.48 4.79 -20.24
N ASP A 364 1.57 4.12 -19.89
CA ASP A 364 1.71 3.21 -18.75
C ASP A 364 0.62 2.13 -18.73
N PRO A 365 0.46 1.33 -19.81
CA PRO A 365 -0.56 0.29 -19.84
C PRO A 365 -0.22 -0.86 -18.90
N TYR A 366 -1.23 -1.38 -18.22
CA TYR A 366 -1.15 -2.59 -17.41
C TYR A 366 -2.38 -3.48 -17.64
N VAL A 367 -2.17 -4.72 -18.06
CA VAL A 367 -3.23 -5.73 -18.17
C VAL A 367 -3.18 -6.63 -16.95
N ASN A 368 -4.32 -6.83 -16.27
CA ASN A 368 -4.38 -7.70 -15.13
C ASN A 368 -4.05 -9.16 -15.51
N PHE A 369 -3.65 -9.97 -14.53
CA PHE A 369 -3.19 -11.35 -14.76
C PHE A 369 -4.22 -12.22 -15.52
N ASN A 370 -5.51 -12.00 -15.28
CA ASN A 370 -6.59 -12.76 -15.95
C ASN A 370 -6.86 -12.26 -17.38
N GLY A 371 -6.21 -11.21 -17.85
CA GLY A 371 -6.39 -10.64 -19.18
C GLY A 371 -7.71 -9.90 -19.41
N THR A 372 -8.50 -9.67 -18.36
CA THR A 372 -9.87 -9.14 -18.45
C THR A 372 -9.97 -7.62 -18.33
N ARG A 373 -8.89 -6.95 -17.94
CA ARG A 373 -8.86 -5.49 -17.70
C ARG A 373 -7.55 -4.88 -18.14
N LEU A 374 -7.66 -3.77 -18.90
CA LEU A 374 -6.54 -2.89 -19.24
C LEU A 374 -6.65 -1.62 -18.41
N PHE A 375 -5.67 -1.37 -17.54
CA PHE A 375 -5.48 -0.11 -16.84
C PHE A 375 -4.45 0.74 -17.58
N PHE A 376 -4.61 2.05 -17.59
CA PHE A 376 -3.67 2.96 -18.21
C PHE A 376 -3.87 4.40 -17.72
N SER A 377 -2.87 5.24 -17.91
CA SER A 377 -2.91 6.66 -17.57
C SER A 377 -3.22 7.50 -18.80
N SER A 378 -4.16 8.44 -18.71
CA SER A 378 -4.51 9.31 -19.83
C SER A 378 -5.01 10.68 -19.39
N ASN A 379 -4.62 11.73 -20.14
CA ASN A 379 -5.11 13.10 -19.95
C ASN A 379 -6.32 13.43 -20.87
N ARG A 380 -7.10 12.39 -21.19
CA ARG A 380 -8.32 12.53 -22.01
C ARG A 380 -9.39 13.36 -21.32
N PRO A 381 -10.38 13.93 -22.08
CA PRO A 381 -11.52 14.62 -21.49
C PRO A 381 -12.33 13.70 -20.55
N GLY A 382 -12.91 14.31 -19.51
CA GLY A 382 -13.72 13.59 -18.52
C GLY A 382 -12.92 13.09 -17.31
N GLY A 383 -11.62 13.42 -17.22
CA GLY A 383 -10.79 13.22 -16.05
C GLY A 383 -10.95 14.31 -14.98
N PHE A 384 -10.20 14.18 -13.89
CA PHE A 384 -10.22 15.11 -12.75
C PHE A 384 -9.00 16.03 -12.71
N GLY A 385 -7.90 15.64 -13.34
CA GLY A 385 -6.64 16.38 -13.28
C GLY A 385 -5.80 16.35 -14.55
N GLY A 386 -4.52 16.09 -14.38
CA GLY A 386 -3.57 15.91 -15.46
C GLY A 386 -3.75 14.55 -16.12
N PHE A 387 -2.96 13.56 -15.69
CA PHE A 387 -3.19 12.17 -16.05
C PHE A 387 -4.06 11.49 -14.99
N ASP A 388 -5.14 10.87 -15.42
CA ASP A 388 -5.99 10.02 -14.60
C ASP A 388 -5.78 8.54 -14.95
N ILE A 389 -6.09 7.63 -14.01
CA ILE A 389 -6.14 6.19 -14.29
C ILE A 389 -7.51 5.84 -14.82
N TRP A 390 -7.48 5.14 -15.96
CA TRP A 390 -8.64 4.62 -16.67
C TRP A 390 -8.56 3.10 -16.76
N CYS A 391 -9.69 2.45 -16.88
CA CYS A 391 -9.80 1.00 -17.02
C CYS A 391 -10.77 0.64 -18.15
N CYS A 392 -10.34 -0.23 -19.06
CA CYS A 392 -11.19 -0.92 -20.04
C CYS A 392 -11.40 -2.37 -19.64
N ILE A 393 -12.56 -2.92 -19.92
CA ILE A 393 -12.82 -4.37 -19.87
C ILE A 393 -12.31 -4.95 -21.19
N ILE A 394 -11.66 -6.09 -21.12
CA ILE A 394 -11.27 -6.91 -22.27
C ILE A 394 -12.22 -8.11 -22.27
N ASP A 395 -12.92 -8.34 -23.38
CA ASP A 395 -13.81 -9.48 -23.53
C ASP A 395 -13.04 -10.77 -23.89
N ASP A 396 -13.76 -11.90 -23.96
CA ASP A 396 -13.16 -13.21 -24.24
C ASP A 396 -12.56 -13.33 -25.65
N ASP A 397 -12.96 -12.45 -26.59
CA ASP A 397 -12.39 -12.34 -27.94
C ASP A 397 -11.15 -11.41 -27.99
N GLY A 398 -10.82 -10.78 -26.87
CA GLY A 398 -9.70 -9.84 -26.73
C GLY A 398 -10.01 -8.41 -27.20
N ASN A 399 -11.29 -8.07 -27.42
CA ASN A 399 -11.68 -6.70 -27.76
C ASN A 399 -11.66 -5.80 -26.53
N ILE A 400 -11.17 -4.58 -26.69
CA ILE A 400 -11.07 -3.60 -25.64
C ILE A 400 -12.32 -2.73 -25.64
N GLY A 401 -13.08 -2.78 -24.56
CA GLY A 401 -14.29 -2.01 -24.37
C GLY A 401 -14.05 -0.53 -24.05
N ALA A 402 -15.13 0.22 -23.83
CA ALA A 402 -15.06 1.65 -23.52
C ALA A 402 -14.35 1.91 -22.19
N PRO A 403 -13.48 2.93 -22.12
CA PRO A 403 -12.73 3.27 -20.92
C PRO A 403 -13.62 3.90 -19.85
N ARG A 404 -13.43 3.46 -18.60
CA ARG A 404 -14.05 4.05 -17.41
C ARG A 404 -12.97 4.72 -16.58
N ASN A 405 -13.20 5.99 -16.19
CA ASN A 405 -12.38 6.66 -15.19
C ASN A 405 -12.58 5.97 -13.83
N LEU A 406 -11.52 5.74 -13.07
CA LEU A 406 -11.61 5.09 -11.74
C LEU A 406 -12.26 5.98 -10.66
N GLY A 407 -12.62 7.21 -11.01
CA GLY A 407 -13.38 8.13 -10.16
C GLY A 407 -12.53 8.90 -9.16
N LYS A 408 -13.19 9.80 -8.42
CA LYS A 408 -12.57 10.74 -7.47
C LYS A 408 -11.83 10.08 -6.30
N GLN A 409 -12.09 8.83 -6.07
CA GLN A 409 -11.46 8.10 -4.97
C GLN A 409 -10.00 7.77 -5.31
N ILE A 410 -9.74 7.49 -6.58
CA ILE A 410 -8.39 7.20 -7.09
C ILE A 410 -7.78 8.46 -7.73
N ASN A 411 -8.52 9.10 -8.64
CA ASN A 411 -8.04 10.21 -9.45
C ASN A 411 -8.28 11.56 -8.77
N THR A 412 -7.30 12.45 -8.89
CA THR A 412 -7.27 13.76 -8.22
C THR A 412 -7.13 14.90 -9.24
N GLY A 413 -6.86 16.12 -8.76
CA GLY A 413 -6.49 17.26 -9.62
C GLY A 413 -5.02 17.23 -10.08
N GLY A 414 -4.23 16.24 -9.65
CA GLY A 414 -2.84 16.01 -10.05
C GLY A 414 -2.71 15.03 -11.20
N ASP A 415 -1.60 14.31 -11.20
CA ASP A 415 -1.31 13.20 -12.10
C ASP A 415 -1.39 11.89 -11.32
N GLU A 416 -2.15 10.93 -11.83
CA GLU A 416 -2.17 9.54 -11.41
C GLU A 416 -1.63 8.69 -12.56
N VAL A 417 -0.51 7.97 -12.29
CA VAL A 417 0.27 7.28 -13.33
C VAL A 417 0.74 5.89 -12.89
N SER A 418 1.26 5.13 -13.84
CA SER A 418 1.89 3.81 -13.63
C SER A 418 1.04 2.84 -12.80
N PRO A 419 -0.21 2.52 -13.22
CA PRO A 419 -1.05 1.57 -12.53
C PRO A 419 -0.50 0.15 -12.57
N PHE A 420 -0.60 -0.57 -11.44
CA PHE A 420 -0.31 -2.00 -11.30
C PHE A 420 -1.40 -2.64 -10.44
N TYR A 421 -2.04 -3.69 -10.92
CA TYR A 421 -3.08 -4.40 -10.17
C TYR A 421 -2.58 -5.76 -9.68
N HIS A 422 -2.48 -5.91 -8.36
CA HIS A 422 -2.09 -7.16 -7.73
C HIS A 422 -3.32 -8.05 -7.52
N ASN A 423 -3.47 -9.07 -8.37
CA ASN A 423 -4.67 -9.92 -8.41
C ASN A 423 -4.94 -10.71 -7.13
N VAL A 424 -3.89 -11.16 -6.41
CA VAL A 424 -4.06 -11.99 -5.21
C VAL A 424 -4.68 -11.18 -4.07
N SER A 425 -4.25 -9.93 -3.88
CA SER A 425 -4.78 -9.06 -2.82
C SER A 425 -5.86 -8.10 -3.30
N ASN A 426 -6.29 -8.19 -4.56
CA ASN A 426 -7.24 -7.26 -5.19
C ASN A 426 -6.87 -5.79 -4.95
N THR A 427 -5.59 -5.45 -5.07
CA THR A 427 -5.07 -4.13 -4.74
C THR A 427 -4.50 -3.44 -5.98
N LEU A 428 -4.96 -2.22 -6.23
CA LEU A 428 -4.40 -1.32 -7.23
C LEU A 428 -3.26 -0.53 -6.58
N TYR A 429 -2.08 -0.55 -7.18
CA TYR A 429 -0.96 0.33 -6.89
C TYR A 429 -0.83 1.34 -8.02
N PHE A 430 -0.50 2.58 -7.69
CA PHE A 430 -0.33 3.66 -8.66
C PHE A 430 0.50 4.78 -8.03
N SER A 431 1.01 5.68 -8.85
CA SER A 431 1.75 6.84 -8.36
C SER A 431 0.94 8.11 -8.56
N SER A 432 0.94 8.99 -7.57
CA SER A 432 0.21 10.26 -7.60
C SER A 432 1.02 11.41 -7.02
N ASN A 433 0.88 12.60 -7.60
CA ASN A 433 1.36 13.86 -7.05
C ASN A 433 0.21 14.76 -6.52
N GLY A 434 -1.03 14.30 -6.65
CA GLY A 434 -2.23 15.00 -6.21
C GLY A 434 -2.74 14.61 -4.82
N LEU A 435 -2.25 13.49 -4.27
CA LEU A 435 -2.50 13.04 -2.90
C LEU A 435 -1.37 13.51 -1.96
N PRO A 436 -1.61 13.61 -0.64
CA PRO A 436 -0.56 13.91 0.33
C PRO A 436 0.55 12.85 0.31
N GLY A 437 1.80 13.27 0.15
CA GLY A 437 2.94 12.38 -0.02
C GLY A 437 4.25 12.98 0.45
N MET A 438 5.35 12.26 0.25
CA MET A 438 6.68 12.66 0.69
C MET A 438 7.43 13.49 -0.35
N GLY A 439 7.06 13.33 -1.63
CA GLY A 439 7.81 13.90 -2.75
C GLY A 439 6.97 14.50 -3.85
N GLY A 440 7.39 14.23 -5.07
CA GLY A 440 6.69 14.54 -6.29
C GLY A 440 5.58 13.51 -6.56
N LEU A 441 5.90 12.46 -7.31
CA LEU A 441 5.09 11.25 -7.43
C LEU A 441 5.40 10.32 -6.27
N ASP A 442 4.39 9.89 -5.54
CA ASP A 442 4.49 8.86 -4.51
C ASP A 442 3.65 7.65 -4.88
N VAL A 443 4.09 6.45 -4.50
CA VAL A 443 3.34 5.20 -4.68
C VAL A 443 2.24 5.07 -3.64
N PHE A 444 1.03 4.82 -4.10
CA PHE A 444 -0.17 4.57 -3.28
C PHE A 444 -0.73 3.18 -3.56
N LYS A 445 -1.48 2.66 -2.60
CA LYS A 445 -2.26 1.42 -2.76
C LYS A 445 -3.72 1.64 -2.38
N ALA A 446 -4.64 1.03 -3.14
CA ALA A 446 -6.07 1.02 -2.88
C ALA A 446 -6.63 -0.38 -3.12
N SER A 447 -7.23 -1.00 -2.11
CA SER A 447 -7.83 -2.33 -2.24
C SER A 447 -9.19 -2.22 -2.92
N PHE A 448 -9.50 -3.18 -3.79
CA PHE A 448 -10.80 -3.28 -4.45
C PHE A 448 -11.72 -4.13 -3.60
N ASN A 449 -12.81 -3.54 -3.10
CA ASN A 449 -13.88 -4.29 -2.46
C ASN A 449 -14.76 -4.89 -3.55
N VAL A 450 -14.80 -6.23 -3.62
CA VAL A 450 -15.56 -6.98 -4.65
C VAL A 450 -17.06 -6.82 -4.43
N ASP A 451 -17.51 -6.82 -3.18
CA ASP A 451 -18.92 -6.77 -2.81
C ASP A 451 -19.56 -5.43 -3.22
N ASP A 452 -18.88 -4.32 -2.94
CA ASP A 452 -19.35 -2.98 -3.25
C ASP A 452 -18.89 -2.49 -4.64
N SER A 453 -17.99 -3.21 -5.31
CA SER A 453 -17.36 -2.83 -6.58
C SER A 453 -16.67 -1.46 -6.55
N VAL A 454 -16.08 -1.09 -5.41
CA VAL A 454 -15.38 0.19 -5.20
C VAL A 454 -13.98 -0.03 -4.63
N TYR A 455 -13.10 0.95 -4.88
CA TYR A 455 -11.78 0.98 -4.25
C TYR A 455 -11.85 1.62 -2.87
N THR A 456 -11.03 1.18 -1.95
CA THR A 456 -10.79 1.89 -0.67
C THR A 456 -10.08 3.22 -0.94
N PHE A 457 -10.07 4.13 0.05
CA PHE A 457 -9.22 5.33 -0.05
C PHE A 457 -7.75 4.94 -0.19
N PRO A 458 -7.00 5.59 -1.11
CA PRO A 458 -5.61 5.30 -1.33
C PRO A 458 -4.77 5.53 -0.06
N LYS A 459 -3.91 4.57 0.25
CA LYS A 459 -2.91 4.68 1.32
C LYS A 459 -1.53 4.88 0.71
N ASN A 460 -0.81 5.92 1.13
CA ASN A 460 0.59 6.12 0.75
C ASN A 460 1.44 4.97 1.29
N MET A 461 2.36 4.44 0.48
CA MET A 461 3.26 3.35 0.89
C MET A 461 4.26 3.80 1.96
N GLY A 462 4.55 5.09 2.04
CA GLY A 462 5.50 5.69 2.98
C GLY A 462 6.95 5.31 2.70
N GLY A 463 7.84 5.76 3.57
CA GLY A 463 9.22 5.33 3.48
C GLY A 463 9.42 3.88 3.93
N PRO A 464 10.40 3.17 3.34
CA PRO A 464 11.41 3.63 2.40
C PRO A 464 11.03 3.51 0.91
N VAL A 465 9.82 3.03 0.56
CA VAL A 465 9.36 2.94 -0.84
C VAL A 465 9.26 4.34 -1.43
N ASN A 466 8.53 5.23 -0.76
CA ASN A 466 8.45 6.63 -1.16
C ASN A 466 9.57 7.47 -0.56
N SER A 467 10.01 8.45 -1.32
CA SER A 467 11.09 9.36 -0.99
C SER A 467 10.66 10.83 -1.13
N SER A 468 11.59 11.76 -1.05
CA SER A 468 11.32 13.18 -1.33
C SER A 468 11.32 13.54 -2.82
N LYS A 469 11.40 12.54 -3.69
CA LYS A 469 11.49 12.65 -5.14
C LYS A 469 10.29 11.99 -5.82
N ASP A 470 10.43 11.66 -7.09
CA ASP A 470 9.43 10.87 -7.82
C ASP A 470 9.66 9.39 -7.61
N ASP A 471 8.65 8.68 -7.15
CA ASP A 471 8.63 7.24 -6.98
C ASP A 471 7.44 6.66 -7.78
N ALA A 472 7.73 5.80 -8.78
CA ALA A 472 6.73 5.34 -9.73
C ALA A 472 6.99 3.91 -10.22
N TYR A 473 6.09 3.38 -11.06
CA TYR A 473 6.22 2.06 -11.70
C TYR A 473 6.40 0.91 -10.69
N PHE A 474 5.67 0.96 -9.61
CA PHE A 474 5.71 -0.06 -8.57
C PHE A 474 5.10 -1.37 -9.06
N ILE A 475 5.81 -2.47 -8.87
CA ILE A 475 5.33 -3.84 -9.10
C ILE A 475 5.71 -4.76 -7.93
N MET A 476 4.97 -5.84 -7.75
CA MET A 476 5.12 -6.76 -6.64
C MET A 476 4.87 -8.20 -7.10
N GLU A 477 5.61 -9.15 -6.53
CA GLU A 477 5.36 -10.58 -6.69
C GLU A 477 4.02 -11.01 -6.07
N ARG A 478 3.49 -12.15 -6.52
CA ARG A 478 2.27 -12.74 -5.95
C ARG A 478 2.38 -13.02 -4.45
N THR A 479 3.58 -13.30 -3.97
CA THR A 479 3.88 -13.55 -2.54
C THR A 479 3.88 -12.28 -1.69
N GLN A 480 3.85 -11.11 -2.29
CA GLN A 480 3.96 -9.80 -1.66
C GLN A 480 5.28 -9.56 -0.88
N GLN A 481 6.26 -10.41 -1.04
CA GLN A 481 7.53 -10.32 -0.30
C GLN A 481 8.57 -9.46 -1.02
N ARG A 482 8.53 -9.41 -2.35
CA ARG A 482 9.52 -8.74 -3.17
C ARG A 482 8.85 -8.01 -4.34
N GLY A 483 9.47 -6.92 -4.75
CA GLY A 483 9.03 -6.19 -5.92
C GLY A 483 10.05 -5.14 -6.35
N PHE A 484 9.66 -4.34 -7.34
CA PHE A 484 10.51 -3.32 -7.92
C PHE A 484 9.71 -2.04 -8.13
N PHE A 485 10.40 -0.94 -8.18
CA PHE A 485 9.85 0.36 -8.58
C PHE A 485 10.94 1.23 -9.17
N ALA A 486 10.59 2.34 -9.77
CA ALA A 486 11.53 3.32 -10.28
C ALA A 486 11.50 4.59 -9.45
N SER A 487 12.67 5.20 -9.24
CA SER A 487 12.79 6.45 -8.48
C SER A 487 13.93 7.31 -9.01
N ASP A 488 13.76 8.62 -8.96
CA ASP A 488 14.79 9.61 -9.25
C ASP A 488 15.44 10.19 -7.97
N ARG A 489 15.44 9.38 -6.88
CA ARG A 489 15.96 9.79 -5.55
C ARG A 489 17.45 10.03 -5.51
N GLU A 490 18.22 9.36 -6.34
CA GLU A 490 19.65 9.63 -6.50
C GLU A 490 19.88 10.61 -7.65
N PRO A 491 20.71 11.62 -7.44
CA PRO A 491 20.98 12.60 -8.49
C PRO A 491 21.74 11.94 -9.65
N CYS A 492 21.27 12.18 -10.86
CA CYS A 492 21.96 11.81 -12.09
C CYS A 492 22.48 13.04 -12.84
N GLU A 493 23.48 12.86 -13.70
CA GLU A 493 23.91 13.92 -14.60
C GLU A 493 22.77 14.29 -15.55
N GLY A 494 22.33 15.56 -15.50
CA GLY A 494 21.31 16.11 -16.40
C GLY A 494 19.90 16.13 -15.87
N GLY A 495 19.64 15.77 -14.60
CA GLY A 495 18.37 16.02 -13.94
C GLY A 495 17.55 14.77 -13.65
N HIS A 496 16.34 14.65 -14.15
CA HIS A 496 15.44 13.55 -13.85
C HIS A 496 15.87 12.26 -14.55
N CYS A 497 16.50 11.36 -13.80
CA CYS A 497 16.78 10.01 -14.23
C CYS A 497 16.13 9.05 -13.27
N TYR A 498 15.29 8.19 -13.77
CA TYR A 498 14.80 7.08 -12.98
C TYR A 498 15.84 5.97 -12.94
N ASP A 499 16.04 5.43 -11.74
CA ASP A 499 16.72 4.18 -11.49
C ASP A 499 15.74 3.15 -10.92
N ILE A 500 15.99 1.87 -11.19
CA ILE A 500 15.18 0.77 -10.66
C ILE A 500 15.69 0.40 -9.27
N TYR A 501 14.77 0.32 -8.33
CA TYR A 501 14.97 -0.12 -6.96
C TYR A 501 14.23 -1.42 -6.72
N GLU A 502 14.83 -2.28 -5.90
CA GLU A 502 14.18 -3.46 -5.33
C GLU A 502 13.71 -3.14 -3.92
N PHE A 503 12.50 -3.56 -3.59
CA PHE A 503 12.08 -3.63 -2.22
C PHE A 503 11.85 -5.09 -1.80
N GLN A 504 12.12 -5.37 -0.54
CA GLN A 504 11.83 -6.64 0.11
C GLN A 504 11.08 -6.33 1.40
N ASN A 505 9.89 -6.90 1.55
CA ASN A 505 9.25 -6.96 2.84
C ASN A 505 9.99 -7.98 3.69
N ALA A 506 10.24 -7.68 4.96
CA ALA A 506 10.67 -8.70 5.91
C ALA A 506 9.64 -9.84 5.87
N PRO A 507 10.07 -11.09 6.02
CA PRO A 507 9.13 -12.21 6.11
C PRO A 507 8.11 -11.91 7.20
N ILE A 508 6.84 -12.02 6.84
CA ILE A 508 5.74 -11.85 7.81
C ILE A 508 5.76 -13.07 8.70
N PHE A 509 5.93 -12.86 9.99
CA PHE A 509 5.88 -13.91 10.99
C PHE A 509 4.60 -13.77 11.81
N PHE A 510 3.95 -14.89 11.99
CA PHE A 510 2.84 -15.01 12.91
C PHE A 510 3.21 -15.99 14.00
N ASP A 511 2.94 -15.63 15.22
CA ASP A 511 3.05 -16.52 16.37
C ASP A 511 1.81 -16.41 17.24
N LEU A 512 1.54 -17.49 17.97
CA LEU A 512 0.49 -17.58 18.94
C LEU A 512 1.14 -17.89 20.29
N SER A 513 0.77 -17.13 21.30
CA SER A 513 1.11 -17.46 22.69
C SER A 513 -0.09 -17.32 23.60
N GLY A 514 0.06 -17.80 24.82
CA GLY A 514 -0.95 -17.66 25.86
C GLY A 514 -0.65 -18.53 27.06
N TYR A 515 -1.56 -18.49 28.01
CA TYR A 515 -1.48 -19.27 29.23
C TYR A 515 -2.68 -20.20 29.35
N VAL A 516 -2.49 -21.29 30.09
CA VAL A 516 -3.59 -22.17 30.49
C VAL A 516 -3.78 -22.04 32.00
N TYR A 517 -4.99 -21.69 32.41
CA TYR A 517 -5.35 -21.42 33.81
C TYR A 517 -6.45 -22.34 34.30
N ASP A 518 -6.47 -22.58 35.60
CA ASP A 518 -7.64 -23.14 36.32
C ASP A 518 -8.75 -22.06 36.34
N ALA A 519 -9.92 -22.39 35.82
CA ALA A 519 -11.02 -21.45 35.64
C ALA A 519 -11.59 -20.88 36.98
N ILE A 520 -11.29 -21.53 38.11
CA ILE A 520 -11.80 -21.12 39.46
C ILE A 520 -10.73 -20.35 40.20
N THR A 521 -9.50 -20.88 40.26
CA THR A 521 -8.41 -20.33 41.08
C THR A 521 -7.55 -19.34 40.35
N ASN A 522 -7.62 -19.31 38.99
CA ASN A 522 -6.72 -18.58 38.08
C ASN A 522 -5.24 -19.00 38.25
N ASP A 523 -4.97 -20.15 38.84
CA ASP A 523 -3.61 -20.67 38.91
C ASP A 523 -3.18 -21.19 37.54
N PRO A 524 -1.93 -20.97 37.12
CA PRO A 524 -1.43 -21.52 35.88
C PRO A 524 -1.38 -23.05 35.90
N ILE A 525 -1.71 -23.69 34.80
CA ILE A 525 -1.70 -25.16 34.67
C ILE A 525 -0.47 -25.61 33.86
N PRO A 526 0.59 -26.10 34.48
CA PRO A 526 1.73 -26.66 33.79
C PRO A 526 1.40 -28.02 33.15
N GLY A 527 2.05 -28.31 32.01
CA GLY A 527 1.89 -29.58 31.31
C GLY A 527 0.48 -29.79 30.74
N ALA A 528 -0.26 -28.71 30.43
CA ALA A 528 -1.48 -28.76 29.64
C ALA A 528 -1.14 -28.94 28.16
N LEU A 529 -1.93 -29.72 27.44
CA LEU A 529 -1.78 -29.92 26.00
C LEU A 529 -2.61 -28.90 25.24
N VAL A 530 -1.95 -28.04 24.48
CA VAL A 530 -2.59 -27.12 23.54
C VAL A 530 -2.48 -27.71 22.13
N THR A 531 -3.62 -27.93 21.50
CA THR A 531 -3.72 -28.44 20.12
C THR A 531 -4.20 -27.31 19.22
N ILE A 532 -3.50 -27.10 18.12
CA ILE A 532 -3.81 -26.10 17.11
C ILE A 532 -4.08 -26.84 15.80
N SER A 533 -5.26 -26.64 15.24
CA SER A 533 -5.71 -27.32 14.02
C SER A 533 -6.12 -26.29 12.99
N ASP A 534 -5.65 -26.43 11.75
CA ASP A 534 -6.20 -25.66 10.63
C ASP A 534 -7.65 -26.10 10.39
N VAL A 535 -8.56 -25.12 10.32
CA VAL A 535 -10.02 -25.35 10.15
C VAL A 535 -10.31 -26.07 8.82
N HIS A 536 -9.51 -25.82 7.79
CA HIS A 536 -9.67 -26.43 6.47
C HIS A 536 -8.90 -27.75 6.31
N GLY A 537 -8.09 -28.13 7.32
CA GLY A 537 -7.36 -29.39 7.31
C GLY A 537 -6.19 -29.46 6.33
N GLU A 538 -5.72 -28.31 5.85
CA GLU A 538 -4.59 -28.23 4.91
C GLU A 538 -3.23 -28.46 5.59
N ASP A 539 -3.16 -28.21 6.91
CA ASP A 539 -1.95 -28.32 7.70
C ASP A 539 -2.04 -29.41 8.76
N GLU A 540 -0.88 -29.97 9.12
CA GLU A 540 -0.78 -30.92 10.24
C GLU A 540 -1.12 -30.18 11.56
N GLN A 541 -1.78 -30.91 12.47
CA GLN A 541 -2.07 -30.39 13.82
C GLN A 541 -0.77 -30.15 14.59
N LEU A 542 -0.70 -29.02 15.27
CA LEU A 542 0.39 -28.71 16.20
C LEU A 542 -0.02 -29.07 17.63
N TYR A 543 0.91 -29.68 18.39
CA TYR A 543 0.73 -30.07 19.75
C TYR A 543 1.81 -29.43 20.61
N ILE A 544 1.41 -28.63 21.59
CA ILE A 544 2.32 -27.91 22.47
C ILE A 544 1.95 -28.23 23.92
N VAL A 545 2.95 -28.43 24.74
CA VAL A 545 2.74 -28.63 26.17
C VAL A 545 3.16 -27.38 26.91
N THR A 546 2.31 -26.87 27.80
CA THR A 546 2.61 -25.68 28.61
C THR A 546 3.77 -25.93 29.58
N ASP A 547 4.59 -24.92 29.78
CA ASP A 547 5.70 -24.88 30.70
C ASP A 547 5.25 -24.84 32.19
N GLU A 548 6.22 -24.70 33.13
CA GLU A 548 5.96 -24.62 34.57
C GLU A 548 5.08 -23.44 34.98
N LYS A 549 4.98 -22.41 34.13
CA LYS A 549 4.15 -21.22 34.35
C LYS A 549 2.82 -21.28 33.60
N GLY A 550 2.48 -22.44 33.02
CA GLY A 550 1.29 -22.60 32.20
C GLY A 550 1.38 -21.91 30.83
N PHE A 551 2.55 -21.39 30.41
CA PHE A 551 2.76 -20.66 29.18
C PHE A 551 3.02 -21.59 28.00
N TYR A 552 2.56 -21.20 26.82
CA TYR A 552 2.88 -21.83 25.55
C TYR A 552 3.11 -20.78 24.45
N SER A 553 3.89 -21.11 23.45
CA SER A 553 4.10 -20.29 22.25
C SER A 553 4.46 -21.16 21.07
N THR A 554 4.03 -20.74 19.88
CA THR A 554 4.33 -21.43 18.62
C THR A 554 4.21 -20.51 17.43
N PRO A 555 5.06 -20.66 16.39
CA PRO A 555 4.85 -19.99 15.11
C PRO A 555 3.59 -20.54 14.42
N LEU A 556 2.89 -19.64 13.70
CA LEU A 556 1.74 -19.97 12.87
C LEU A 556 2.05 -19.70 11.40
N LYS A 557 1.40 -20.45 10.52
CA LYS A 557 1.44 -20.18 9.07
C LYS A 557 0.55 -18.98 8.70
N ALA A 558 0.93 -18.29 7.64
CA ALA A 558 0.14 -17.21 7.07
C ALA A 558 -1.13 -17.72 6.36
N ASP A 559 -2.13 -16.86 6.26
CA ASP A 559 -3.37 -17.08 5.51
C ASP A 559 -4.14 -18.34 5.93
N ARG A 560 -4.28 -18.54 7.27
CA ARG A 560 -4.96 -19.68 7.88
C ARG A 560 -5.99 -19.26 8.93
N GLU A 561 -6.94 -20.16 9.17
CA GLU A 561 -7.90 -20.10 10.28
C GLU A 561 -7.66 -21.28 11.20
N PHE A 562 -7.46 -21.03 12.49
CA PHE A 562 -7.07 -22.03 13.47
C PHE A 562 -8.17 -22.27 14.49
N PHE A 563 -8.48 -23.54 14.74
CA PHE A 563 -9.20 -24.02 15.91
C PHE A 563 -8.17 -24.38 17.00
N LEU A 564 -8.39 -23.86 18.20
CA LEU A 564 -7.52 -24.01 19.35
C LEU A 564 -8.23 -24.86 20.42
N LYS A 565 -7.52 -25.79 21.05
CA LYS A 565 -8.04 -26.66 22.09
C LYS A 565 -6.97 -26.84 23.17
N ALA A 566 -7.32 -26.56 24.42
CA ALA A 566 -6.45 -26.83 25.57
C ALA A 566 -7.04 -27.95 26.42
N GLN A 567 -6.21 -28.92 26.83
CA GLN A 567 -6.61 -30.10 27.59
C GLN A 567 -5.60 -30.42 28.72
N LYS A 568 -6.10 -30.91 29.83
CA LYS A 568 -5.30 -31.44 30.93
C LYS A 568 -6.05 -32.57 31.60
N THR A 569 -5.36 -33.60 32.03
CA THR A 569 -5.92 -34.70 32.85
C THR A 569 -6.62 -34.13 34.06
N LYS A 570 -7.85 -34.62 34.36
CA LYS A 570 -8.76 -34.18 35.42
C LYS A 570 -9.39 -32.76 35.18
N TYR A 571 -9.31 -32.26 33.99
CA TYR A 571 -9.96 -30.99 33.59
C TYR A 571 -10.82 -31.17 32.34
N PHE A 572 -11.88 -30.40 32.26
CA PHE A 572 -12.59 -30.21 31.00
C PHE A 572 -11.78 -29.29 30.11
N ALA A 573 -11.75 -29.60 28.82
CA ALA A 573 -11.05 -28.84 27.81
C ALA A 573 -11.73 -27.49 27.55
N ASP A 574 -10.90 -26.51 27.18
CA ASP A 574 -11.36 -25.22 26.63
C ASP A 574 -11.02 -25.09 25.15
N LYS A 575 -11.71 -24.24 24.42
CA LYS A 575 -11.56 -24.02 22.98
C LYS A 575 -11.54 -22.54 22.61
N GLY A 576 -10.84 -22.23 21.54
CA GLY A 576 -10.77 -20.90 20.95
C GLY A 576 -10.56 -20.97 19.45
N SER A 577 -10.49 -19.80 18.83
CA SER A 577 -10.12 -19.67 17.42
C SER A 577 -9.27 -18.43 17.20
N ARG A 578 -8.34 -18.51 16.24
CA ARG A 578 -7.53 -17.38 15.78
C ARG A 578 -7.35 -17.52 14.28
N ALA A 579 -7.07 -16.39 13.62
CA ALA A 579 -6.83 -16.39 12.19
C ALA A 579 -5.64 -15.50 11.84
N THR A 580 -4.80 -15.98 10.95
CA THR A 580 -3.77 -15.18 10.26
C THR A 580 -4.24 -14.76 8.87
N LYS A 581 -5.41 -15.26 8.43
CA LYS A 581 -6.03 -14.95 7.14
C LYS A 581 -6.31 -13.46 7.01
N GLY A 582 -5.83 -12.88 5.90
CA GLY A 582 -6.00 -11.45 5.62
C GLY A 582 -5.06 -10.52 6.41
N LEU A 583 -4.20 -11.02 7.29
CA LEU A 583 -3.17 -10.22 7.93
C LEU A 583 -2.00 -9.99 6.97
N THR A 584 -1.60 -8.73 6.84
CA THR A 584 -0.54 -8.28 5.91
C THR A 584 0.73 -7.81 6.61
N GLU A 585 0.77 -7.88 7.94
CA GLU A 585 1.90 -7.46 8.79
C GLU A 585 2.16 -8.54 9.83
N THR A 586 3.40 -8.64 10.32
CA THR A 586 3.77 -9.52 11.44
C THR A 586 2.83 -9.28 12.61
N ALA A 587 2.22 -10.33 13.13
CA ALA A 587 1.28 -10.23 14.24
C ALA A 587 1.54 -11.33 15.27
N HIS A 588 1.49 -10.90 16.53
CA HIS A 588 1.44 -11.78 17.68
C HIS A 588 -0.02 -11.99 18.07
N LEU A 589 -0.47 -13.24 18.08
CA LEU A 589 -1.81 -13.63 18.48
C LEU A 589 -1.77 -14.19 19.90
N GLU A 590 -2.78 -13.87 20.69
CA GLU A 590 -2.87 -14.33 22.09
C GLU A 590 -4.14 -15.14 22.30
N TRP A 591 -4.02 -16.25 23.03
CA TRP A 591 -5.17 -17.01 23.51
C TRP A 591 -4.87 -17.65 24.86
N ASP A 592 -5.57 -17.20 25.89
CA ASP A 592 -5.57 -17.81 27.20
C ASP A 592 -6.74 -18.81 27.30
N ALA A 593 -6.45 -19.97 27.84
CA ALA A 593 -7.44 -21.02 28.05
C ALA A 593 -7.73 -21.21 29.56
N PHE A 594 -9.01 -21.43 29.87
CA PHE A 594 -9.48 -21.60 31.25
C PHE A 594 -10.12 -22.98 31.42
N LEU A 595 -9.42 -23.88 32.07
CA LEU A 595 -9.87 -25.26 32.26
C LEU A 595 -10.60 -25.43 33.58
N SER A 596 -11.79 -26.04 33.56
CA SER A 596 -12.54 -26.38 34.76
C SER A 596 -12.22 -27.79 35.26
N LYS A 597 -11.93 -27.96 36.53
CA LYS A 597 -11.71 -29.31 37.11
C LYS A 597 -12.92 -30.21 36.92
N VAL A 598 -12.68 -31.44 36.54
CA VAL A 598 -13.72 -32.47 36.50
C VAL A 598 -14.16 -32.75 37.95
N PRO A 599 -15.43 -32.60 38.30
CA PRO A 599 -15.94 -32.89 39.63
C PRO A 599 -15.81 -34.40 39.96
N ASP A 600 -15.49 -34.71 41.20
CA ASP A 600 -15.43 -36.12 41.65
C ASP A 600 -16.84 -36.76 41.76
N GLY A 601 -17.87 -35.92 41.81
CA GLY A 601 -19.27 -36.33 41.91
C GLY A 601 -20.04 -36.37 40.60
N GLU A 602 -21.35 -36.53 40.73
CA GLU A 602 -22.30 -36.38 39.64
C GLU A 602 -22.56 -34.89 39.35
N VAL A 603 -22.67 -34.58 38.07
CA VAL A 603 -23.11 -33.26 37.58
C VAL A 603 -24.51 -33.40 37.00
N GLU A 604 -25.46 -32.72 37.53
CA GLU A 604 -26.84 -32.73 37.06
C GLU A 604 -26.90 -32.14 35.63
N ILE A 605 -27.65 -32.80 34.75
CA ILE A 605 -27.98 -32.29 33.40
C ILE A 605 -29.33 -31.62 33.53
N GLU A 606 -29.30 -30.30 33.69
CA GLU A 606 -30.51 -29.51 33.86
C GLU A 606 -31.51 -29.71 32.74
N GLY A 607 -32.81 -29.73 33.08
CA GLY A 607 -33.92 -29.75 32.12
C GLY A 607 -34.07 -31.06 31.31
N ILE A 608 -33.58 -32.17 31.84
CA ILE A 608 -33.92 -33.50 31.28
C ILE A 608 -35.24 -33.95 31.86
N GLU A 609 -36.28 -33.88 31.03
CA GLU A 609 -37.64 -34.24 31.38
C GLU A 609 -38.14 -35.41 30.55
N TYR A 610 -38.96 -36.25 31.14
CA TYR A 610 -39.64 -37.38 30.51
C TYR A 610 -41.16 -37.25 30.70
N ASP A 611 -41.92 -37.90 29.84
CA ASP A 611 -43.34 -38.06 30.10
C ASP A 611 -43.57 -38.93 31.32
N PHE A 612 -44.72 -38.78 31.94
CA PHE A 612 -45.06 -39.58 33.12
C PHE A 612 -45.01 -41.09 32.72
N ASP A 613 -44.30 -41.82 33.58
CA ASP A 613 -44.12 -43.27 33.38
C ASP A 613 -43.39 -43.67 32.09
N LYS A 614 -42.64 -42.75 31.48
CA LYS A 614 -41.90 -43.04 30.23
C LYS A 614 -40.39 -42.72 30.36
N ALA A 615 -39.64 -43.33 29.47
CA ALA A 615 -38.23 -43.02 29.24
C ALA A 615 -37.96 -42.20 27.96
N THR A 616 -39.02 -41.82 27.24
CA THR A 616 -38.91 -41.07 26.00
C THR A 616 -38.49 -39.61 26.27
N LEU A 617 -37.39 -39.18 25.63
CA LEU A 617 -36.85 -37.82 25.74
C LEU A 617 -37.74 -36.83 25.03
N ARG A 618 -38.10 -35.74 25.72
CA ARG A 618 -38.80 -34.60 25.14
C ARG A 618 -37.86 -33.78 24.24
N PRO A 619 -38.37 -32.99 23.28
CA PRO A 619 -37.53 -32.16 22.40
C PRO A 619 -36.54 -31.27 23.17
N LYS A 620 -36.97 -30.57 24.23
CA LYS A 620 -36.13 -29.72 25.07
C LYS A 620 -35.03 -30.48 25.80
N SER A 621 -35.33 -31.72 26.23
CA SER A 621 -34.28 -32.60 26.84
C SER A 621 -33.20 -32.99 25.85
N LYS A 622 -33.56 -33.13 24.55
CA LYS A 622 -32.58 -33.40 23.50
C LYS A 622 -31.65 -32.20 23.26
N GLU A 623 -32.19 -30.97 23.28
CA GLU A 623 -31.38 -29.74 23.18
C GLU A 623 -30.38 -29.62 24.35
N ASN A 624 -30.77 -30.00 25.57
CA ASN A 624 -29.86 -30.01 26.70
C ASN A 624 -28.81 -31.13 26.61
N LEU A 625 -29.16 -32.29 26.04
CA LEU A 625 -28.22 -33.35 25.76
C LEU A 625 -27.24 -32.99 24.63
N ASP A 626 -27.62 -32.13 23.69
CA ASP A 626 -26.70 -31.60 22.65
C ASP A 626 -25.54 -30.83 23.30
N LYS A 627 -25.72 -30.14 24.43
CA LYS A 627 -24.63 -29.54 25.22
C LYS A 627 -23.65 -30.60 25.75
N ILE A 628 -24.14 -31.77 26.13
CA ILE A 628 -23.29 -32.90 26.56
C ILE A 628 -22.57 -33.51 25.37
N VAL A 629 -23.23 -33.55 24.17
CA VAL A 629 -22.55 -33.95 22.93
C VAL A 629 -21.38 -33.02 22.65
N ASP A 630 -21.55 -31.69 22.74
CA ASP A 630 -20.48 -30.72 22.54
C ASP A 630 -19.36 -30.88 23.55
N LEU A 631 -19.71 -31.05 24.81
CA LEU A 631 -18.73 -31.33 25.90
C LEU A 631 -17.91 -32.58 25.60
N LEU A 632 -18.58 -33.70 25.21
CA LEU A 632 -17.91 -34.97 24.96
C LEU A 632 -17.09 -34.95 23.64
N ASN A 633 -17.50 -34.19 22.64
CA ASN A 633 -16.73 -33.96 21.42
C ASN A 633 -15.46 -33.15 21.70
N LEU A 634 -15.59 -32.11 22.52
CA LEU A 634 -14.41 -31.33 22.93
C LEU A 634 -13.45 -32.17 23.83
N ASN A 635 -14.01 -33.02 24.68
CA ASN A 635 -13.29 -33.90 25.62
C ASN A 635 -13.34 -35.35 25.13
N ASP A 636 -12.66 -35.64 24.00
CA ASP A 636 -12.66 -36.92 23.34
C ASP A 636 -11.95 -38.06 24.14
N ASN A 637 -11.19 -37.68 25.16
CA ASN A 637 -10.49 -38.56 26.10
C ASN A 637 -11.38 -39.01 27.27
N LEU A 638 -12.55 -38.41 27.54
CA LEU A 638 -13.39 -38.73 28.68
C LEU A 638 -14.43 -39.82 28.35
N SER A 639 -14.66 -40.67 29.33
CA SER A 639 -15.79 -41.63 29.38
C SER A 639 -16.74 -41.24 30.51
N VAL A 640 -18.04 -41.29 30.26
CA VAL A 640 -19.04 -40.85 31.23
C VAL A 640 -20.10 -41.89 31.51
N ALA A 641 -20.55 -41.92 32.73
CA ALA A 641 -21.78 -42.62 33.09
C ALA A 641 -22.94 -41.59 33.11
N ILE A 642 -24.03 -41.91 32.43
CA ILE A 642 -25.29 -41.17 32.54
C ILE A 642 -26.12 -41.86 33.62
N ASN A 643 -26.33 -41.15 34.72
CA ASN A 643 -27.04 -41.63 35.90
C ASN A 643 -28.45 -41.04 35.95
N ALA A 644 -29.47 -41.88 36.11
CA ALA A 644 -30.81 -41.39 36.29
C ALA A 644 -31.38 -41.87 37.62
N HIS A 645 -32.13 -40.98 38.26
CA HIS A 645 -32.70 -41.17 39.60
C HIS A 645 -34.21 -40.94 39.54
N THR A 646 -34.93 -41.62 40.42
CA THR A 646 -36.35 -41.41 40.66
C THR A 646 -36.55 -40.81 42.05
N ASP A 647 -37.73 -40.36 42.35
CA ASP A 647 -38.18 -40.19 43.74
C ASP A 647 -38.65 -41.53 44.32
N ALA A 648 -38.97 -41.54 45.61
CA ALA A 648 -39.39 -42.75 46.33
C ALA A 648 -40.85 -43.12 46.10
N ARG A 649 -41.56 -42.50 45.17
CA ARG A 649 -42.95 -42.89 44.84
C ARG A 649 -42.96 -44.05 43.86
N GLY A 650 -43.42 -45.21 44.29
CA GLY A 650 -43.41 -46.45 43.57
C GLY A 650 -42.73 -47.58 44.34
N ASN A 651 -42.47 -48.72 43.69
CA ASN A 651 -41.64 -49.76 44.30
C ASN A 651 -40.19 -49.73 43.75
N ASP A 652 -39.25 -50.13 44.56
CA ASP A 652 -37.82 -50.10 44.25
C ASP A 652 -37.47 -50.74 42.91
N ALA A 653 -37.99 -51.94 42.65
CA ALA A 653 -37.72 -52.67 41.41
C ALA A 653 -38.25 -51.96 40.16
N TYR A 654 -39.38 -51.28 40.31
CA TYR A 654 -39.95 -50.45 39.25
C TYR A 654 -39.11 -49.16 39.03
N ASN A 655 -38.75 -48.45 40.12
CA ASN A 655 -37.95 -47.26 40.08
C ASN A 655 -36.54 -47.54 39.49
N GLU A 656 -35.96 -48.71 39.80
CA GLU A 656 -34.69 -49.16 39.22
C GLU A 656 -34.80 -49.41 37.69
N ARG A 657 -35.85 -50.11 37.22
CA ARG A 657 -36.07 -50.31 35.77
C ARG A 657 -36.37 -49.02 35.05
N LEU A 658 -37.20 -48.15 35.61
CA LEU A 658 -37.56 -46.88 34.97
C LEU A 658 -36.31 -45.97 34.85
N SER A 659 -35.53 -45.84 35.93
CA SER A 659 -34.30 -45.04 35.87
C SER A 659 -33.28 -45.62 34.90
N GLN A 660 -33.12 -46.94 34.85
CA GLN A 660 -32.23 -47.58 33.88
C GLN A 660 -32.67 -47.32 32.44
N ALA A 661 -33.95 -47.40 32.15
CA ALA A 661 -34.51 -47.09 30.80
C ALA A 661 -34.29 -45.61 30.44
N ARG A 662 -34.42 -44.70 31.39
CA ARG A 662 -34.18 -43.27 31.22
C ARG A 662 -32.70 -42.97 30.91
N ALA A 663 -31.77 -43.53 31.71
CA ALA A 663 -30.37 -43.43 31.46
C ALA A 663 -29.99 -43.98 30.09
N GLN A 664 -30.56 -45.15 29.70
CA GLN A 664 -30.31 -45.75 28.42
C GLN A 664 -30.80 -44.89 27.26
N SER A 665 -31.97 -44.23 27.36
CA SER A 665 -32.48 -43.34 26.35
C SER A 665 -31.57 -42.11 26.12
N CYS A 666 -30.95 -41.59 27.17
CA CYS A 666 -29.96 -40.54 27.03
C CYS A 666 -28.70 -41.07 26.33
N VAL A 667 -28.18 -42.20 26.72
CA VAL A 667 -27.01 -42.83 26.09
C VAL A 667 -27.27 -43.10 24.61
N ASP A 668 -28.44 -43.67 24.28
CA ASP A 668 -28.82 -43.93 22.87
C ASP A 668 -28.89 -42.63 22.04
N TYR A 669 -29.39 -41.56 22.62
CA TYR A 669 -29.38 -40.24 22.00
C TYR A 669 -27.97 -39.76 21.75
N LEU A 670 -27.06 -39.82 22.74
CA LEU A 670 -25.66 -39.41 22.58
C LEU A 670 -24.95 -40.26 21.51
N ILE A 671 -25.23 -41.56 21.44
CA ILE A 671 -24.71 -42.45 20.38
C ILE A 671 -25.24 -42.01 19.00
N SER A 672 -26.51 -41.68 18.90
CA SER A 672 -27.13 -41.21 17.65
C SER A 672 -26.53 -39.90 17.14
N LYS A 673 -25.91 -39.13 18.02
CA LYS A 673 -25.16 -37.90 17.73
C LYS A 673 -23.67 -38.10 17.49
N GLY A 674 -23.21 -39.37 17.43
CA GLY A 674 -21.85 -39.70 17.06
C GLY A 674 -20.89 -39.94 18.22
N ILE A 675 -21.32 -39.89 19.49
CA ILE A 675 -20.48 -40.26 20.62
C ILE A 675 -20.30 -41.78 20.63
N LYS A 676 -19.05 -42.21 20.74
CA LYS A 676 -18.71 -43.64 20.72
C LYS A 676 -19.28 -44.39 21.93
N LYS A 677 -19.88 -45.57 21.68
CA LYS A 677 -20.55 -46.40 22.69
C LYS A 677 -19.63 -46.80 23.86
N ASP A 678 -18.37 -47.06 23.59
CA ASP A 678 -17.36 -47.44 24.59
C ASP A 678 -17.00 -46.34 25.59
N ARG A 679 -17.41 -45.11 25.28
CA ARG A 679 -17.25 -43.93 26.18
C ARG A 679 -18.48 -43.69 27.07
N LEU A 680 -19.56 -44.46 26.94
CA LEU A 680 -20.85 -44.18 27.56
C LEU A 680 -21.32 -45.38 28.40
N ILE A 681 -21.75 -45.13 29.62
CA ILE A 681 -22.40 -46.11 30.51
C ILE A 681 -23.76 -45.59 30.93
N ALA A 682 -24.82 -46.36 30.78
CA ALA A 682 -26.13 -46.04 31.29
C ALA A 682 -26.33 -46.70 32.68
N LYS A 683 -26.71 -45.92 33.71
CA LYS A 683 -26.94 -46.45 35.05
C LYS A 683 -28.18 -45.86 35.71
N GLY A 684 -29.12 -46.72 36.00
CA GLY A 684 -30.30 -46.37 36.79
C GLY A 684 -30.03 -46.67 38.28
N TRP A 685 -30.32 -45.71 39.11
CA TRP A 685 -30.14 -45.79 40.57
C TRP A 685 -31.47 -45.94 41.29
N GLY A 686 -32.62 -45.80 40.61
CA GLY A 686 -33.92 -45.73 41.27
C GLY A 686 -33.93 -44.59 42.31
N GLU A 687 -34.43 -44.89 43.47
CA GLU A 687 -34.48 -43.96 44.64
C GLU A 687 -33.33 -44.07 45.60
N LYS A 688 -32.33 -44.93 45.28
CA LYS A 688 -31.21 -45.32 46.20
C LYS A 688 -30.26 -44.17 46.53
N GLN A 689 -30.25 -43.11 45.76
CA GLN A 689 -29.38 -41.93 45.97
C GLN A 689 -30.17 -40.62 45.91
N PRO A 690 -31.00 -40.35 46.88
CA PRO A 690 -31.77 -39.09 46.92
C PRO A 690 -30.87 -37.89 47.27
N ILE A 691 -31.10 -36.70 46.68
CA ILE A 691 -30.50 -35.42 47.12
C ILE A 691 -31.12 -35.01 48.43
N ILE A 692 -32.46 -35.14 48.50
CA ILE A 692 -33.22 -34.86 49.75
C ILE A 692 -33.74 -36.17 50.27
N ALA A 693 -33.29 -36.54 51.47
CA ALA A 693 -33.68 -37.78 52.09
C ALA A 693 -35.19 -37.90 52.27
N GLU A 694 -35.75 -39.04 52.01
CA GLU A 694 -37.19 -39.31 52.12
C GLU A 694 -37.73 -39.01 53.52
N SER A 695 -36.95 -39.26 54.58
CA SER A 695 -37.28 -38.90 55.96
C SER A 695 -37.46 -37.40 56.21
N ALA A 696 -36.82 -36.59 55.37
CA ALA A 696 -37.00 -35.10 55.40
C ALA A 696 -38.21 -34.70 54.58
N ILE A 697 -38.46 -35.31 53.42
CA ILE A 697 -39.60 -35.05 52.57
C ILE A 697 -40.91 -35.41 53.33
N ASN A 698 -40.94 -36.53 54.01
CA ASN A 698 -42.11 -36.99 54.79
C ASN A 698 -42.47 -36.10 55.97
N LYS A 699 -41.64 -35.13 56.33
CA LYS A 699 -41.94 -34.09 57.36
C LYS A 699 -42.59 -32.86 56.71
N MET A 700 -42.62 -32.75 55.38
CA MET A 700 -43.25 -31.62 54.67
C MET A 700 -44.76 -31.86 54.57
N VAL A 701 -45.53 -30.81 54.31
CA VAL A 701 -46.97 -30.93 54.05
C VAL A 701 -47.19 -31.68 52.71
N PRO A 702 -47.85 -32.81 52.70
CA PRO A 702 -48.08 -33.58 51.49
C PRO A 702 -48.75 -32.76 50.41
N LYS A 703 -48.21 -32.85 49.18
CA LYS A 703 -48.66 -32.12 48.00
C LYS A 703 -48.44 -30.58 48.09
N SER A 704 -47.73 -30.05 49.08
CA SER A 704 -47.33 -28.65 49.04
C SER A 704 -46.31 -28.38 47.94
N PRO A 705 -46.12 -27.15 47.50
CA PRO A 705 -45.10 -26.78 46.52
C PRO A 705 -43.69 -27.24 46.91
N GLU A 706 -43.35 -27.14 48.20
CA GLU A 706 -42.10 -27.58 48.77
C GLU A 706 -41.88 -29.10 48.72
N PHE A 707 -42.96 -29.86 49.01
CA PHE A 707 -42.99 -31.30 48.93
C PHE A 707 -42.74 -31.79 47.49
N GLU A 708 -43.48 -31.23 46.52
CA GLU A 708 -43.29 -31.61 45.09
C GLU A 708 -41.92 -31.14 44.58
N ALA A 709 -41.43 -29.98 44.98
CA ALA A 709 -40.07 -29.51 44.59
C ALA A 709 -38.96 -30.42 45.15
N ALA A 710 -39.15 -30.94 46.37
CA ALA A 710 -38.21 -31.90 46.96
C ALA A 710 -38.18 -33.22 46.20
N HIS A 711 -39.31 -33.77 45.80
CA HIS A 711 -39.42 -34.96 44.94
C HIS A 711 -38.87 -34.68 43.56
N GLN A 712 -39.12 -33.48 43.00
CA GLN A 712 -38.53 -33.06 41.68
C GLN A 712 -37.02 -33.03 41.69
N LYS A 713 -36.38 -32.56 42.78
CA LYS A 713 -34.91 -32.57 42.91
C LYS A 713 -34.35 -33.98 42.94
N ASN A 714 -35.09 -34.95 43.51
CA ASN A 714 -34.66 -36.36 43.47
C ASN A 714 -34.84 -36.99 42.08
N ARG A 715 -35.79 -36.55 41.27
CA ARG A 715 -35.97 -37.00 39.89
C ARG A 715 -35.01 -36.24 38.95
N ARG A 716 -33.80 -36.69 38.87
CA ARG A 716 -32.74 -36.03 38.05
C ARG A 716 -32.07 -37.00 37.12
N THR A 717 -31.47 -36.44 36.10
CA THR A 717 -30.49 -37.12 35.25
C THR A 717 -29.16 -36.36 35.36
N ALA A 718 -28.10 -37.11 35.64
CA ALA A 718 -26.78 -36.53 35.83
C ALA A 718 -25.76 -37.29 35.01
N PHE A 719 -24.60 -36.69 34.78
CA PHE A 719 -23.45 -37.42 34.25
C PHE A 719 -22.33 -37.44 35.29
N LYS A 720 -21.52 -38.48 35.22
CA LYS A 720 -20.28 -38.61 36.00
C LYS A 720 -19.17 -39.06 35.09
N VAL A 721 -18.01 -38.41 35.14
CA VAL A 721 -16.78 -38.91 34.47
C VAL A 721 -16.31 -40.15 35.18
N VAL A 722 -16.20 -41.26 34.45
CA VAL A 722 -15.86 -42.58 35.00
C VAL A 722 -14.57 -43.15 34.43
N GLY A 723 -14.03 -42.51 33.42
CA GLY A 723 -12.77 -42.89 32.82
C GLY A 723 -12.17 -41.75 32.01
N GLU A 724 -10.85 -41.74 31.94
CA GLU A 724 -10.07 -40.80 31.13
C GLU A 724 -8.97 -41.59 30.43
N SER A 725 -8.95 -41.49 29.11
CA SER A 725 -7.83 -42.03 28.32
C SER A 725 -6.66 -41.05 28.26
N ALA A 726 -5.46 -41.52 28.03
CA ALA A 726 -4.30 -40.66 27.84
C ALA A 726 -4.52 -39.68 26.69
N LEU A 727 -4.11 -38.43 26.89
CA LEU A 727 -4.12 -37.41 25.84
C LEU A 727 -3.21 -37.88 24.71
N LYS A 728 -3.71 -37.89 23.50
CA LYS A 728 -2.95 -38.31 22.31
C LYS A 728 -1.99 -37.21 21.88
N ILE A 729 -0.72 -37.33 22.29
CA ILE A 729 0.38 -36.59 21.69
C ILE A 729 0.85 -37.42 20.50
N ILE A 730 0.40 -37.08 19.30
CA ILE A 730 0.90 -37.73 18.09
C ILE A 730 2.20 -37.05 17.71
N ASN A 731 3.29 -37.39 18.37
CA ASN A 731 4.61 -37.04 17.87
C ASN A 731 4.89 -37.90 16.62
N LYS A 732 4.61 -37.40 15.44
CA LYS A 732 5.30 -37.86 14.25
C LYS A 732 6.68 -37.21 14.24
N THR A 733 7.62 -37.82 14.99
CA THR A 733 9.04 -37.59 14.71
C THR A 733 9.33 -38.04 13.29
N LYS A 734 9.69 -37.11 12.45
CA LYS A 734 10.57 -37.31 11.31
C LYS A 734 11.66 -36.26 11.36
#